data_63dd73e7e4223088cf014475eaee10c7
#
_entry.id   63dd73e7e4223088cf014475eaee10c7
#
_cell.length_a   1.000
_cell.length_b   1.000
_cell.length_c   1.000
_cell.angle_alpha   90.00
_cell.angle_beta   90.00
_cell.angle_gamma   90.00
#
_symmetry.space_group_name_H-M   'P 1'
#
loop_
_entity.id
_entity.type
_entity.pdbx_description
1 polymer ?
#
loop_
_entity_poly.entity_id
_entity_poly.type
_entity_poly.pdbx_seq_one_letter_code
_entity_poly.pdbx_strand_id
1 'polypeptide(L)'
;MKFVKQISLLALGLCLALTLHAQPKREFRASWLTTVWAIDWPNPHSSPDAAGQLKQQEYMLSLIKLHEKANLNAIFFQVRGFCDAMYNSKYEPWSQYLTGTRGGEPTYDPLQLVIDSAHARGMEVHAWLNPYRYASSDATFGKDHEKDYYLTHPEWLVDCGGITILNPSLPEVREQICKVVADIVENYDVDGIIFDDYFHQSGYKDSYDQEQYDATANGMSRADWRRAQNNLMVRMVNDTIKAIKPWVKFGIGPAGVAGKANTSAPVYGVEPCPTPSSDWQYNQIYADPLAWYNEKTIDYMAPQIYWTIDSWANYDVICKWWSDMACHFGRHMYVSHSLSAMLSDNVTLGSGQFHPDEIAAQIELNRIYDRMDAPGSCWYGFSTGMTTRNFFDYIASNVNMRPAVVPQMSWYSTDECVYVNNIRLDGNILKWDAPKSNLRYAIYQIPTAMVGQPGAAYSSQYLLGTSYTTEFNVNNKFALDATIPTTYAVAVLDRFGNEHPARTIDNTQWGKSPIAQIVYPANNTATIMPCNVSWKAVEGADSYFFQLSKSPDFATLDYEYEVADTFFYLGKIYWLTQDGTYYWRVRTRSINKEDSYTDIHAFDGSYFRMQSPAEGDTCDFVSPTFVCDSIAYHTVEYTFEIASNTKFDANSIVHVGVSSKPRYTMPIDLLASRDYYVRVTASFNGMQVMTTGVKFRTSPQFVPVPVITWPTNGIDIAGEELKIVWKQQASSGFQVEISGKSTFPPRSTTKIRIEETDVFSTTTTLKSGKWYIRVMAAAEGGYTNPSDVVEINMGVVGGLSGTEVPAGVDDVYTNTTSTKIIESGQVYILRNGKRYNVLGNTIQ
;
A
#
# COMPACT_ATOMS: atom_id res chain seq x y z
N MET A 1 6.76 32.28 31.03
CA MET A 1 7.33 31.24 30.12
C MET A 1 6.56 29.91 30.15
N LYS A 2 6.11 29.34 31.26
CA LYS A 2 5.29 28.10 31.29
C LYS A 2 3.90 28.28 30.62
N PHE A 3 3.25 29.42 30.79
CA PHE A 3 1.92 29.68 30.20
C PHE A 3 1.94 29.88 28.70
N VAL A 4 2.99 30.46 28.13
CA VAL A 4 3.16 30.65 26.68
C VAL A 4 3.46 29.30 25.99
N LYS A 5 4.21 28.39 26.64
CA LYS A 5 4.44 27.01 26.11
C LYS A 5 3.17 26.16 26.15
N GLN A 6 2.29 26.34 27.11
CA GLN A 6 1.01 25.61 27.15
C GLN A 6 0.03 26.12 26.09
N ILE A 7 0.00 27.41 25.80
CA ILE A 7 -0.83 27.97 24.71
C ILE A 7 -0.28 27.55 23.34
N SER A 8 1.04 27.50 23.15
CA SER A 8 1.63 27.02 21.90
C SER A 8 1.42 25.51 21.68
N LEU A 9 1.44 24.69 22.73
CA LEU A 9 1.12 23.26 22.64
C LEU A 9 -0.39 23.02 22.43
N LEU A 10 -1.27 23.83 23.02
CA LEU A 10 -2.70 23.76 22.74
C LEU A 10 -3.04 24.26 21.33
N ALA A 11 -2.39 25.31 20.85
CA ALA A 11 -2.54 25.78 19.47
C ALA A 11 -1.99 24.79 18.45
N LEU A 12 -0.84 24.14 18.73
CA LEU A 12 -0.31 23.05 17.90
C LEU A 12 -1.18 21.80 17.95
N GLY A 13 -1.71 21.46 19.14
CA GLY A 13 -2.68 20.37 19.29
C GLY A 13 -4.03 20.67 18.65
N LEU A 14 -4.49 21.92 18.64
CA LEU A 14 -5.70 22.35 17.93
C LEU A 14 -5.47 22.40 16.41
N CYS A 15 -4.29 22.80 15.93
CA CYS A 15 -3.93 22.73 14.52
C CYS A 15 -3.75 21.27 14.04
N LEU A 16 -3.25 20.37 14.89
CA LEU A 16 -3.19 18.93 14.59
C LEU A 16 -4.56 18.23 14.71
N ALA A 17 -5.47 18.73 15.54
CA ALA A 17 -6.85 18.21 15.61
C ALA A 17 -7.78 18.81 14.54
N LEU A 18 -7.36 19.88 13.84
CA LEU A 18 -8.10 20.51 12.74
C LEU A 18 -7.59 20.10 11.36
N THR A 19 -6.60 19.24 11.24
CA THR A 19 -6.43 18.40 10.06
C THR A 19 -7.36 17.19 10.15
N LEU A 20 -8.66 17.39 10.33
CA LEU A 20 -9.67 16.59 9.67
C LEU A 20 -9.26 16.64 8.20
N HIS A 21 -8.66 15.56 7.68
CA HIS A 21 -8.30 15.48 6.27
C HIS A 21 -9.55 15.83 5.49
N ALA A 22 -9.55 16.96 4.82
CA ALA A 22 -10.69 17.36 4.01
C ALA A 22 -10.93 16.18 3.06
N GLN A 23 -12.16 15.67 3.04
CA GLN A 23 -12.50 14.54 2.20
C GLN A 23 -12.05 14.84 0.76
N PRO A 24 -11.35 13.92 0.06
CA PRO A 24 -10.87 14.16 -1.29
C PRO A 24 -12.01 14.47 -2.22
N LYS A 25 -11.83 15.40 -3.13
CA LYS A 25 -12.79 15.72 -4.18
C LYS A 25 -12.95 14.56 -5.14
N ARG A 26 -11.84 13.90 -5.51
CA ARG A 26 -11.80 12.72 -6.37
C ARG A 26 -11.54 11.50 -5.51
N GLU A 27 -12.44 10.53 -5.61
CA GLU A 27 -12.31 9.25 -4.95
C GLU A 27 -13.22 8.23 -5.64
N PHE A 28 -12.68 7.07 -5.98
CA PHE A 28 -13.47 5.97 -6.51
C PHE A 28 -14.12 5.20 -5.35
N ARG A 29 -15.45 5.11 -5.36
CA ARG A 29 -16.25 4.51 -4.29
C ARG A 29 -17.22 3.51 -4.88
N ALA A 30 -16.84 2.25 -4.89
CA ALA A 30 -17.63 1.20 -5.53
C ALA A 30 -18.07 0.11 -4.56
N SER A 31 -18.98 -0.72 -5.04
CA SER A 31 -19.20 -2.04 -4.45
C SER A 31 -19.20 -3.11 -5.53
N TRP A 32 -18.90 -4.34 -5.13
CA TRP A 32 -19.09 -5.53 -5.91
C TRP A 32 -20.49 -6.06 -5.63
N LEU A 33 -21.38 -6.03 -6.63
CA LEU A 33 -22.71 -6.66 -6.57
C LEU A 33 -22.63 -8.04 -7.22
N THR A 34 -22.59 -9.05 -6.39
CA THR A 34 -22.39 -10.45 -6.76
C THR A 34 -23.69 -11.11 -7.18
N THR A 35 -23.70 -11.70 -8.38
CA THR A 35 -24.87 -12.43 -8.90
C THR A 35 -24.70 -13.94 -8.85
N VAL A 36 -23.48 -14.44 -8.86
CA VAL A 36 -23.18 -15.86 -8.71
C VAL A 36 -23.74 -16.36 -7.37
N TRP A 37 -24.43 -17.50 -7.42
CA TRP A 37 -25.23 -18.04 -6.30
C TRP A 37 -26.25 -17.07 -5.72
N ALA A 38 -26.61 -16.01 -6.44
CA ALA A 38 -27.50 -14.95 -5.97
C ALA A 38 -27.08 -14.35 -4.61
N ILE A 39 -25.74 -14.17 -4.39
CA ILE A 39 -25.22 -13.71 -3.09
C ILE A 39 -25.77 -12.35 -2.70
N ASP A 40 -25.68 -11.35 -3.59
CA ASP A 40 -26.23 -10.02 -3.35
C ASP A 40 -27.51 -9.79 -4.15
N TRP A 41 -27.60 -10.38 -5.36
CA TRP A 41 -28.71 -10.25 -6.28
C TRP A 41 -28.69 -11.44 -7.26
N PRO A 42 -29.85 -11.91 -7.83
CA PRO A 42 -31.21 -11.41 -7.63
C PRO A 42 -31.90 -11.92 -6.36
N ASN A 43 -32.87 -11.13 -5.88
CA ASN A 43 -33.72 -11.55 -4.78
C ASN A 43 -35.18 -11.12 -5.06
N PRO A 44 -36.18 -12.03 -5.15
CA PRO A 44 -35.96 -13.50 -5.10
C PRO A 44 -35.24 -14.01 -6.34
N HIS A 45 -34.35 -15.02 -6.14
CA HIS A 45 -33.69 -15.71 -7.26
C HIS A 45 -34.67 -16.71 -7.92
N SER A 46 -34.32 -17.13 -9.16
CA SER A 46 -35.03 -18.20 -9.88
C SER A 46 -36.53 -17.93 -10.02
N SER A 47 -36.91 -16.73 -10.48
CA SER A 47 -38.29 -16.26 -10.59
C SER A 47 -38.80 -16.44 -12.01
N PRO A 48 -39.62 -17.47 -12.31
CA PRO A 48 -40.07 -17.78 -13.65
C PRO A 48 -41.17 -16.85 -14.16
N ASP A 49 -41.83 -16.10 -13.26
CA ASP A 49 -42.97 -15.23 -13.61
C ASP A 49 -42.65 -13.74 -13.47
N ALA A 50 -43.45 -12.92 -14.15
CA ALA A 50 -43.28 -11.47 -14.18
C ALA A 50 -43.38 -10.81 -12.79
N ALA A 51 -44.16 -11.38 -11.87
CA ALA A 51 -44.32 -10.81 -10.54
C ALA A 51 -43.08 -11.02 -9.68
N GLY A 52 -42.42 -12.18 -9.76
CA GLY A 52 -41.13 -12.46 -9.12
C GLY A 52 -40.02 -11.61 -9.72
N GLN A 53 -40.02 -11.45 -11.05
CA GLN A 53 -39.02 -10.62 -11.74
C GLN A 53 -39.20 -9.12 -11.43
N LEU A 54 -40.43 -8.64 -11.22
CA LEU A 54 -40.65 -7.27 -10.75
C LEU A 54 -40.04 -7.06 -9.36
N LYS A 55 -40.13 -8.04 -8.45
CA LYS A 55 -39.46 -7.97 -7.14
C LYS A 55 -37.93 -7.94 -7.25
N GLN A 56 -37.38 -8.67 -8.22
CA GLN A 56 -35.92 -8.59 -8.49
C GLN A 56 -35.53 -7.15 -8.89
N GLN A 57 -36.31 -6.50 -9.75
CA GLN A 57 -36.06 -5.12 -10.15
C GLN A 57 -36.18 -4.16 -8.94
N GLU A 58 -37.26 -4.26 -8.17
CA GLU A 58 -37.47 -3.46 -6.93
C GLU A 58 -36.29 -3.64 -5.94
N TYR A 59 -35.81 -4.87 -5.78
CA TYR A 59 -34.69 -5.16 -4.90
C TYR A 59 -33.40 -4.52 -5.42
N MET A 60 -33.12 -4.61 -6.73
CA MET A 60 -31.96 -3.92 -7.33
C MET A 60 -32.03 -2.40 -7.10
N LEU A 61 -33.19 -1.79 -7.30
CA LEU A 61 -33.37 -0.37 -7.04
C LEU A 61 -33.13 -0.01 -5.57
N SER A 62 -33.45 -0.92 -4.63
CA SER A 62 -33.16 -0.72 -3.21
C SER A 62 -31.69 -0.78 -2.90
N LEU A 63 -30.94 -1.67 -3.58
CA LEU A 63 -29.46 -1.73 -3.46
C LEU A 63 -28.81 -0.45 -3.98
N ILE A 64 -29.25 0.05 -5.14
CA ILE A 64 -28.73 1.30 -5.72
C ILE A 64 -29.02 2.51 -4.81
N LYS A 65 -30.18 2.54 -4.14
CA LYS A 65 -30.48 3.56 -3.13
C LYS A 65 -29.53 3.51 -1.92
N LEU A 66 -29.07 2.31 -1.52
CA LEU A 66 -28.07 2.18 -0.46
C LEU A 66 -26.69 2.70 -0.91
N HIS A 67 -26.34 2.52 -2.20
CA HIS A 67 -25.14 3.14 -2.78
C HIS A 67 -25.21 4.67 -2.69
N GLU A 68 -26.33 5.25 -3.12
CA GLU A 68 -26.58 6.69 -2.99
C GLU A 68 -26.51 7.17 -1.54
N LYS A 69 -27.10 6.40 -0.60
CA LYS A 69 -27.07 6.70 0.82
C LYS A 69 -25.64 6.76 1.38
N ALA A 70 -24.78 5.82 0.98
CA ALA A 70 -23.38 5.75 1.41
C ALA A 70 -22.43 6.65 0.61
N ASN A 71 -22.97 7.46 -0.31
CA ASN A 71 -22.21 8.33 -1.22
C ASN A 71 -21.17 7.56 -2.05
N LEU A 72 -21.56 6.35 -2.51
CA LEU A 72 -20.82 5.61 -3.52
C LEU A 72 -21.09 6.22 -4.90
N ASN A 73 -20.12 6.11 -5.81
CA ASN A 73 -20.20 6.67 -7.15
C ASN A 73 -19.91 5.67 -8.27
N ALA A 74 -19.80 4.37 -7.93
CA ALA A 74 -19.64 3.31 -8.90
C ALA A 74 -20.23 1.97 -8.40
N ILE A 75 -20.56 1.08 -9.34
CA ILE A 75 -21.05 -0.27 -9.08
C ILE A 75 -20.28 -1.24 -9.99
N PHE A 76 -19.69 -2.28 -9.43
CA PHE A 76 -19.20 -3.45 -10.15
C PHE A 76 -20.31 -4.50 -10.17
N PHE A 77 -21.08 -4.55 -11.24
CA PHE A 77 -22.21 -5.45 -11.39
C PHE A 77 -21.77 -6.75 -12.08
N GLN A 78 -21.86 -7.90 -11.40
CA GLN A 78 -21.48 -9.18 -11.97
C GLN A 78 -22.46 -9.60 -13.06
N VAL A 79 -22.06 -9.46 -14.31
CA VAL A 79 -22.87 -9.79 -15.49
C VAL A 79 -22.58 -11.18 -16.05
N ARG A 80 -21.47 -11.81 -15.62
CA ARG A 80 -21.03 -13.12 -16.13
C ARG A 80 -20.36 -13.92 -15.01
N GLY A 81 -21.11 -14.81 -14.37
CA GLY A 81 -20.65 -15.64 -13.24
C GLY A 81 -20.15 -17.02 -13.66
N PHE A 82 -20.85 -17.70 -14.59
CA PHE A 82 -20.63 -19.09 -15.02
C PHE A 82 -20.74 -19.26 -16.54
N CYS A 83 -20.10 -18.43 -17.34
CA CYS A 83 -20.32 -18.38 -18.78
C CYS A 83 -21.83 -18.30 -19.11
N ASP A 84 -22.51 -17.46 -18.35
CA ASP A 84 -23.92 -17.12 -18.45
C ASP A 84 -24.07 -15.60 -18.32
N ALA A 85 -25.19 -15.04 -18.72
CA ALA A 85 -25.35 -13.59 -18.83
C ALA A 85 -26.49 -13.03 -17.98
N MET A 86 -26.23 -11.87 -17.36
CA MET A 86 -27.22 -11.00 -16.75
C MET A 86 -27.59 -9.84 -17.69
N TYR A 87 -27.50 -10.07 -18.99
CA TYR A 87 -27.80 -9.12 -20.08
C TYR A 87 -28.16 -9.90 -21.34
N ASN A 88 -28.71 -9.24 -22.35
CA ASN A 88 -29.10 -9.88 -23.60
C ASN A 88 -27.86 -10.20 -24.45
N SER A 89 -27.16 -11.30 -24.11
CA SER A 89 -25.93 -11.70 -24.78
C SER A 89 -26.17 -12.41 -26.11
N LYS A 90 -25.35 -12.07 -27.12
CA LYS A 90 -25.29 -12.82 -28.39
C LYS A 90 -24.67 -14.20 -28.23
N TYR A 91 -23.79 -14.40 -27.24
CA TYR A 91 -22.87 -15.55 -27.16
C TYR A 91 -23.20 -16.55 -26.06
N GLU A 92 -23.81 -16.10 -24.96
CA GLU A 92 -24.00 -16.92 -23.75
C GLU A 92 -25.47 -16.95 -23.35
N PRO A 93 -25.92 -18.04 -22.67
CA PRO A 93 -27.31 -18.15 -22.23
C PRO A 93 -27.60 -17.19 -21.07
N TRP A 94 -28.84 -16.79 -20.90
CA TRP A 94 -29.30 -16.11 -19.69
C TRP A 94 -29.00 -16.93 -18.43
N SER A 95 -28.65 -16.26 -17.35
CA SER A 95 -28.36 -16.93 -16.08
C SER A 95 -29.62 -17.56 -15.49
N GLN A 96 -29.47 -18.79 -14.98
CA GLN A 96 -30.58 -19.47 -14.28
C GLN A 96 -31.09 -18.72 -13.04
N TYR A 97 -30.25 -17.87 -12.45
CA TYR A 97 -30.61 -17.14 -11.24
C TYR A 97 -31.73 -16.11 -11.50
N LEU A 98 -31.97 -15.73 -12.74
CA LEU A 98 -33.05 -14.83 -13.12
C LEU A 98 -34.40 -15.54 -13.11
N THR A 99 -34.55 -16.57 -13.93
CA THR A 99 -35.84 -17.24 -14.20
C THR A 99 -35.96 -18.63 -13.58
N GLY A 100 -34.85 -19.19 -13.05
CA GLY A 100 -34.80 -20.58 -12.58
C GLY A 100 -34.35 -21.58 -13.66
N THR A 101 -34.20 -21.12 -14.91
CA THR A 101 -33.77 -21.96 -16.03
C THR A 101 -32.61 -21.25 -16.75
N ARG A 102 -31.50 -21.96 -16.99
CA ARG A 102 -30.39 -21.46 -17.80
C ARG A 102 -30.86 -21.23 -19.24
N GLY A 103 -30.67 -20.04 -19.77
CA GLY A 103 -31.19 -19.61 -21.04
C GLY A 103 -32.64 -19.11 -21.02
N GLY A 104 -33.33 -19.19 -19.87
CA GLY A 104 -34.66 -18.62 -19.72
C GLY A 104 -34.61 -17.11 -19.80
N GLU A 105 -35.32 -16.53 -20.83
CA GLU A 105 -35.34 -15.09 -21.06
C GLU A 105 -36.17 -14.36 -20.01
N PRO A 106 -35.59 -13.37 -19.26
CA PRO A 106 -36.35 -12.55 -18.35
C PRO A 106 -37.20 -11.50 -19.08
N THR A 107 -38.21 -10.91 -18.40
CA THR A 107 -39.06 -9.84 -18.94
C THR A 107 -38.40 -8.47 -18.99
N TYR A 108 -37.15 -8.36 -18.55
CA TYR A 108 -36.36 -7.11 -18.48
C TYR A 108 -34.86 -7.42 -18.68
N ASP A 109 -34.09 -6.41 -19.04
CA ASP A 109 -32.62 -6.53 -19.10
C ASP A 109 -32.01 -6.02 -17.81
N PRO A 110 -31.41 -6.89 -17.00
CA PRO A 110 -30.78 -6.51 -15.73
C PRO A 110 -29.67 -5.48 -15.86
N LEU A 111 -28.77 -5.63 -16.85
CA LEU A 111 -27.65 -4.70 -17.03
C LEU A 111 -28.15 -3.31 -17.41
N GLN A 112 -29.13 -3.23 -18.33
CA GLN A 112 -29.73 -1.95 -18.71
C GLN A 112 -30.43 -1.29 -17.52
N LEU A 113 -31.15 -2.06 -16.70
CA LEU A 113 -31.81 -1.54 -15.48
C LEU A 113 -30.78 -0.91 -14.52
N VAL A 114 -29.63 -1.59 -14.32
CA VAL A 114 -28.56 -1.09 -13.42
C VAL A 114 -27.95 0.18 -13.99
N ILE A 115 -27.64 0.20 -15.30
CA ILE A 115 -27.08 1.39 -15.98
C ILE A 115 -28.03 2.58 -15.85
N ASP A 116 -29.27 2.45 -16.25
CA ASP A 116 -30.25 3.54 -16.21
C ASP A 116 -30.43 4.11 -14.80
N SER A 117 -30.53 3.19 -13.83
CA SER A 117 -30.75 3.57 -12.42
C SER A 117 -29.51 4.19 -11.74
N ALA A 118 -28.32 3.71 -12.07
CA ALA A 118 -27.07 4.24 -11.54
C ALA A 118 -26.72 5.58 -12.19
N HIS A 119 -26.79 5.69 -13.52
CA HIS A 119 -26.53 6.92 -14.26
C HIS A 119 -27.49 8.05 -13.87
N ALA A 120 -28.77 7.74 -13.61
CA ALA A 120 -29.72 8.71 -13.08
C ALA A 120 -29.30 9.31 -11.72
N ARG A 121 -28.36 8.68 -11.02
CA ARG A 121 -27.80 9.10 -9.72
C ARG A 121 -26.33 9.53 -9.82
N GLY A 122 -25.79 9.65 -11.02
CA GLY A 122 -24.42 10.04 -11.25
C GLY A 122 -23.36 8.96 -10.94
N MET A 123 -23.75 7.68 -10.87
CA MET A 123 -22.84 6.57 -10.55
C MET A 123 -22.39 5.86 -11.82
N GLU A 124 -21.13 5.45 -11.88
CA GLU A 124 -20.59 4.59 -12.93
C GLU A 124 -21.05 3.13 -12.77
N VAL A 125 -21.15 2.41 -13.88
CA VAL A 125 -21.40 0.97 -13.91
C VAL A 125 -20.27 0.27 -14.64
N HIS A 126 -19.57 -0.62 -13.93
CA HIS A 126 -18.58 -1.51 -14.50
C HIS A 126 -19.15 -2.93 -14.58
N ALA A 127 -19.19 -3.50 -15.76
CA ALA A 127 -19.60 -4.88 -15.94
C ALA A 127 -18.51 -5.81 -15.42
N TRP A 128 -18.86 -6.60 -14.40
CA TRP A 128 -17.93 -7.57 -13.81
C TRP A 128 -18.11 -8.95 -14.44
N LEU A 129 -17.02 -9.49 -14.97
CA LEU A 129 -16.97 -10.82 -15.57
C LEU A 129 -15.95 -11.70 -14.85
N ASN A 130 -16.30 -12.96 -14.61
CA ASN A 130 -15.31 -14.02 -14.44
C ASN A 130 -14.92 -14.54 -15.83
N PRO A 131 -13.64 -14.45 -16.27
CA PRO A 131 -13.30 -14.73 -17.67
C PRO A 131 -13.39 -16.20 -18.05
N TYR A 132 -13.17 -17.15 -17.12
CA TYR A 132 -13.03 -18.56 -17.49
C TYR A 132 -13.98 -19.53 -16.81
N ARG A 133 -14.57 -19.17 -15.66
CA ARG A 133 -15.37 -20.11 -14.86
C ARG A 133 -16.65 -20.49 -15.56
N TYR A 134 -16.80 -21.79 -15.84
CA TYR A 134 -17.99 -22.36 -16.47
C TYR A 134 -18.94 -23.00 -15.46
N ALA A 135 -18.43 -23.81 -14.53
CA ALA A 135 -19.24 -24.46 -13.52
C ALA A 135 -18.42 -24.73 -12.24
N SER A 136 -19.15 -24.96 -11.13
CA SER A 136 -18.59 -25.52 -9.90
C SER A 136 -19.40 -26.73 -9.46
N SER A 137 -18.85 -27.56 -8.54
CA SER A 137 -19.57 -28.72 -7.99
C SER A 137 -20.89 -28.35 -7.34
N ASP A 138 -21.00 -27.10 -6.83
CA ASP A 138 -22.18 -26.59 -6.14
C ASP A 138 -23.18 -25.90 -7.08
N ALA A 139 -22.81 -25.69 -8.34
CA ALA A 139 -23.67 -25.06 -9.34
C ALA A 139 -24.27 -26.14 -10.24
N THR A 140 -25.53 -26.47 -9.98
CA THR A 140 -26.34 -27.35 -10.84
C THR A 140 -27.17 -26.49 -11.78
N PHE A 141 -26.93 -26.58 -13.08
CA PHE A 141 -27.74 -25.92 -14.10
C PHE A 141 -27.87 -26.82 -15.35
N GLY A 142 -28.92 -26.57 -16.14
CA GLY A 142 -29.13 -27.22 -17.41
C GLY A 142 -28.03 -26.87 -18.40
N LYS A 143 -27.60 -27.84 -19.22
CA LYS A 143 -26.54 -27.70 -20.21
C LYS A 143 -27.08 -27.95 -21.63
N ASP A 144 -28.36 -27.75 -21.81
CA ASP A 144 -29.11 -28.05 -23.05
C ASP A 144 -29.47 -26.82 -23.88
N HIS A 145 -29.06 -25.64 -23.44
CA HIS A 145 -29.29 -24.39 -24.21
C HIS A 145 -28.32 -24.30 -25.41
N GLU A 146 -28.83 -23.89 -26.56
CA GLU A 146 -28.09 -23.82 -27.82
C GLU A 146 -26.78 -23.00 -27.79
N LYS A 147 -26.70 -21.98 -26.90
CA LYS A 147 -25.48 -21.17 -26.68
C LYS A 147 -24.54 -21.73 -25.63
N ASP A 148 -24.88 -22.85 -25.01
CA ASP A 148 -24.04 -23.41 -23.93
C ASP A 148 -22.79 -24.07 -24.48
N TYR A 149 -21.64 -23.76 -23.89
CA TYR A 149 -20.33 -24.31 -24.33
C TYR A 149 -20.23 -25.82 -24.14
N TYR A 150 -21.00 -26.41 -23.23
CA TYR A 150 -21.06 -27.86 -23.12
C TYR A 150 -21.56 -28.54 -24.41
N LEU A 151 -22.43 -27.87 -25.15
CA LEU A 151 -22.96 -28.37 -26.42
C LEU A 151 -22.15 -27.87 -27.63
N THR A 152 -21.75 -26.58 -27.59
CA THR A 152 -21.16 -25.93 -28.75
C THR A 152 -19.65 -26.14 -28.85
N HIS A 153 -18.96 -26.18 -27.68
CA HIS A 153 -17.50 -26.25 -27.59
C HIS A 153 -17.06 -27.07 -26.36
N PRO A 154 -17.44 -28.38 -26.26
CA PRO A 154 -17.04 -29.19 -25.11
C PRO A 154 -15.52 -29.36 -24.99
N GLU A 155 -14.77 -29.19 -26.09
CA GLU A 155 -13.31 -29.22 -26.11
C GLU A 155 -12.65 -28.03 -25.41
N TRP A 156 -13.39 -26.97 -25.15
CA TRP A 156 -12.90 -25.82 -24.40
C TRP A 156 -12.94 -26.04 -22.88
N LEU A 157 -13.71 -27.04 -22.40
CA LEU A 157 -13.98 -27.24 -21.00
C LEU A 157 -12.95 -28.16 -20.37
N VAL A 158 -12.36 -27.73 -19.25
CA VAL A 158 -11.41 -28.54 -18.46
C VAL A 158 -11.83 -28.56 -16.99
N ASP A 159 -11.79 -29.74 -16.38
CA ASP A 159 -12.13 -29.97 -14.99
C ASP A 159 -10.89 -29.86 -14.10
N CYS A 160 -10.92 -28.92 -13.16
CA CYS A 160 -9.85 -28.62 -12.21
C CYS A 160 -10.18 -29.12 -10.79
N GLY A 161 -10.89 -30.24 -10.67
CA GLY A 161 -11.20 -30.86 -9.37
C GLY A 161 -12.40 -30.22 -8.68
N GLY A 162 -13.54 -30.17 -9.39
CA GLY A 162 -14.80 -29.61 -8.90
C GLY A 162 -15.14 -28.23 -9.44
N ILE A 163 -14.20 -27.57 -10.10
CA ILE A 163 -14.46 -26.36 -10.86
C ILE A 163 -14.11 -26.63 -12.32
N THR A 164 -15.06 -26.43 -13.22
CA THR A 164 -14.86 -26.48 -14.66
C THR A 164 -14.62 -25.09 -15.18
N ILE A 165 -13.59 -24.91 -15.98
CA ILE A 165 -13.26 -23.64 -16.64
C ILE A 165 -13.14 -23.79 -18.14
N LEU A 166 -13.26 -22.70 -18.89
CA LEU A 166 -12.76 -22.60 -20.24
C LEU A 166 -11.22 -22.66 -20.20
N ASN A 167 -10.62 -23.41 -21.12
CA ASN A 167 -9.16 -23.61 -21.15
C ASN A 167 -8.43 -22.33 -21.57
N PRO A 168 -7.69 -21.62 -20.68
CA PRO A 168 -7.03 -20.36 -20.98
C PRO A 168 -5.94 -20.43 -22.04
N SER A 169 -5.44 -21.67 -22.30
CA SER A 169 -4.36 -21.91 -23.23
C SER A 169 -4.82 -21.91 -24.69
N LEU A 170 -6.13 -22.02 -24.93
CA LEU A 170 -6.70 -22.06 -26.29
C LEU A 170 -6.86 -20.64 -26.86
N PRO A 171 -6.33 -20.34 -28.06
CA PRO A 171 -6.56 -19.05 -28.72
C PRO A 171 -8.04 -18.71 -28.90
N GLU A 172 -8.85 -19.71 -29.30
CA GLU A 172 -10.29 -19.57 -29.57
C GLU A 172 -11.06 -19.14 -28.30
N VAL A 173 -10.63 -19.62 -27.13
CA VAL A 173 -11.22 -19.21 -25.84
C VAL A 173 -10.91 -17.75 -25.55
N ARG A 174 -9.68 -17.29 -25.79
CA ARG A 174 -9.32 -15.87 -25.62
C ARG A 174 -10.08 -14.96 -26.58
N GLU A 175 -10.22 -15.37 -27.82
CA GLU A 175 -11.05 -14.67 -28.81
C GLU A 175 -12.53 -14.62 -28.41
N GLN A 176 -13.05 -15.72 -27.84
CA GLN A 176 -14.44 -15.75 -27.36
C GLN A 176 -14.67 -14.79 -26.20
N ILE A 177 -13.72 -14.69 -25.26
CA ILE A 177 -13.80 -13.71 -24.18
C ILE A 177 -13.82 -12.27 -24.75
N CYS A 178 -12.98 -11.98 -25.75
CA CYS A 178 -12.99 -10.69 -26.43
C CYS A 178 -14.36 -10.41 -27.11
N LYS A 179 -14.98 -11.40 -27.74
CA LYS A 179 -16.34 -11.26 -28.33
C LYS A 179 -17.41 -10.97 -27.29
N VAL A 180 -17.35 -11.64 -26.13
CA VAL A 180 -18.28 -11.40 -25.00
C VAL A 180 -18.11 -9.98 -24.46
N VAL A 181 -16.87 -9.52 -24.28
CA VAL A 181 -16.59 -8.14 -23.84
C VAL A 181 -17.03 -7.13 -24.90
N ALA A 182 -16.75 -7.37 -26.17
CA ALA A 182 -17.19 -6.52 -27.29
C ALA A 182 -18.73 -6.37 -27.29
N ASP A 183 -19.46 -7.47 -27.13
CA ASP A 183 -20.93 -7.48 -27.07
C ASP A 183 -21.48 -6.54 -26.00
N ILE A 184 -20.86 -6.54 -24.80
CA ILE A 184 -21.23 -5.62 -23.70
C ILE A 184 -20.89 -4.18 -24.09
N VAL A 185 -19.66 -3.91 -24.50
CA VAL A 185 -19.19 -2.55 -24.77
C VAL A 185 -19.92 -1.90 -25.95
N GLU A 186 -20.24 -2.67 -26.98
CA GLU A 186 -21.01 -2.17 -28.15
C GLU A 186 -22.45 -1.80 -27.78
N ASN A 187 -23.14 -2.65 -27.03
CA ASN A 187 -24.59 -2.58 -26.87
C ASN A 187 -25.03 -1.86 -25.59
N TYR A 188 -24.14 -1.68 -24.59
CA TYR A 188 -24.48 -1.05 -23.33
C TYR A 188 -23.58 0.17 -23.03
N ASP A 189 -24.14 1.15 -22.34
CA ASP A 189 -23.38 2.34 -21.92
C ASP A 189 -22.67 2.10 -20.57
N VAL A 190 -21.86 1.03 -20.51
CA VAL A 190 -21.02 0.76 -19.35
C VAL A 190 -19.85 1.75 -19.28
N ASP A 191 -19.43 2.10 -18.06
CA ASP A 191 -18.28 2.97 -17.79
C ASP A 191 -16.98 2.17 -17.65
N GLY A 192 -17.10 0.87 -17.41
CA GLY A 192 -15.96 -0.03 -17.32
C GLY A 192 -16.29 -1.50 -17.48
N ILE A 193 -15.23 -2.28 -17.70
CA ILE A 193 -15.20 -3.73 -17.58
C ILE A 193 -14.25 -4.07 -16.44
N ILE A 194 -14.61 -5.04 -15.61
CA ILE A 194 -13.70 -5.52 -14.55
C ILE A 194 -13.71 -7.04 -14.50
N PHE A 195 -12.52 -7.64 -14.38
CA PHE A 195 -12.35 -9.05 -14.09
C PHE A 195 -12.03 -9.24 -12.59
N ASP A 196 -12.40 -10.39 -12.04
CA ASP A 196 -11.96 -10.83 -10.72
C ASP A 196 -10.58 -11.52 -10.76
N ASP A 197 -10.23 -12.30 -9.73
CA ASP A 197 -8.93 -12.96 -9.58
C ASP A 197 -8.87 -14.39 -10.15
N TYR A 198 -9.90 -14.87 -10.86
CA TYR A 198 -9.95 -16.23 -11.34
C TYR A 198 -9.49 -16.34 -12.80
N PHE A 199 -8.22 -16.73 -12.98
CA PHE A 199 -7.60 -17.03 -14.28
C PHE A 199 -7.49 -18.54 -14.48
N HIS A 200 -6.28 -19.11 -14.54
CA HIS A 200 -6.17 -20.56 -14.38
C HIS A 200 -6.72 -20.96 -13.02
N GLN A 201 -7.09 -22.22 -12.87
CA GLN A 201 -7.65 -22.74 -11.62
C GLN A 201 -6.62 -23.66 -10.94
N SER A 202 -6.56 -23.65 -9.61
CA SER A 202 -5.81 -24.65 -8.86
C SER A 202 -6.30 -26.06 -9.25
N GLY A 203 -5.36 -26.95 -9.54
CA GLY A 203 -5.68 -28.27 -10.10
C GLY A 203 -5.71 -28.35 -11.63
N TYR A 204 -5.40 -27.27 -12.32
CA TYR A 204 -5.22 -27.29 -13.79
C TYR A 204 -4.03 -28.18 -14.17
N LYS A 205 -4.27 -29.19 -15.01
CA LYS A 205 -3.29 -30.23 -15.35
C LYS A 205 -2.45 -29.84 -16.56
N ASP A 206 -1.18 -30.28 -16.57
CA ASP A 206 -0.28 -30.06 -17.71
C ASP A 206 -0.78 -30.69 -19.00
N SER A 207 -1.56 -31.78 -18.92
CA SER A 207 -2.15 -32.42 -20.08
C SER A 207 -3.21 -31.58 -20.80
N TYR A 208 -3.75 -30.54 -20.15
CA TYR A 208 -4.78 -29.68 -20.76
C TYR A 208 -4.20 -28.67 -21.74
N ASP A 209 -2.90 -28.41 -21.64
CA ASP A 209 -2.21 -27.41 -22.47
C ASP A 209 -0.91 -27.96 -23.13
N GLN A 210 -0.70 -29.28 -23.13
CA GLN A 210 0.55 -29.86 -23.61
C GLN A 210 0.83 -29.50 -25.07
N GLU A 211 -0.17 -29.64 -25.95
CA GLU A 211 -0.03 -29.36 -27.37
C GLU A 211 0.32 -27.88 -27.63
N GLN A 212 -0.40 -26.94 -26.97
CA GLN A 212 -0.19 -25.50 -27.12
C GLN A 212 1.17 -25.08 -26.54
N TYR A 213 1.56 -25.68 -25.42
CA TYR A 213 2.86 -25.45 -24.79
C TYR A 213 3.99 -25.90 -25.72
N ASP A 214 3.93 -27.13 -26.24
CA ASP A 214 4.95 -27.67 -27.12
C ASP A 214 5.07 -26.85 -28.41
N ALA A 215 3.95 -26.33 -28.92
CA ALA A 215 3.91 -25.51 -30.13
C ALA A 215 4.43 -24.10 -29.96
N THR A 216 4.26 -23.47 -28.75
CA THR A 216 4.42 -22.02 -28.63
C THR A 216 5.28 -21.56 -27.43
N ALA A 217 5.80 -22.47 -26.61
CA ALA A 217 6.54 -22.08 -25.38
C ALA A 217 7.88 -21.39 -25.68
N ASN A 218 8.52 -21.65 -26.80
CA ASN A 218 9.77 -21.01 -27.22
C ASN A 218 10.86 -21.01 -26.13
N GLY A 219 10.95 -22.10 -25.35
CA GLY A 219 11.91 -22.25 -24.26
C GLY A 219 11.50 -21.68 -22.91
N MET A 220 10.32 -21.06 -22.80
CA MET A 220 9.78 -20.63 -21.50
C MET A 220 9.46 -21.83 -20.61
N SER A 221 9.55 -21.64 -19.28
CA SER A 221 8.97 -22.59 -18.35
C SER A 221 7.45 -22.65 -18.53
N ARG A 222 6.81 -23.78 -18.19
CA ARG A 222 5.36 -23.92 -18.33
C ARG A 222 4.60 -22.85 -17.51
N ALA A 223 5.09 -22.52 -16.32
CA ALA A 223 4.49 -21.48 -15.51
C ALA A 223 4.58 -20.08 -16.15
N ASP A 224 5.75 -19.74 -16.71
CA ASP A 224 5.93 -18.44 -17.41
C ASP A 224 5.07 -18.39 -18.69
N TRP A 225 5.01 -19.50 -19.42
CA TRP A 225 4.17 -19.59 -20.59
C TRP A 225 2.68 -19.41 -20.26
N ARG A 226 2.17 -20.05 -19.18
CA ARG A 226 0.79 -19.87 -18.74
C ARG A 226 0.52 -18.41 -18.33
N ARG A 227 1.46 -17.75 -17.63
CA ARG A 227 1.36 -16.31 -17.35
C ARG A 227 1.30 -15.49 -18.63
N ALA A 228 2.13 -15.82 -19.61
CA ALA A 228 2.10 -15.14 -20.90
C ALA A 228 0.75 -15.32 -21.64
N GLN A 229 0.08 -16.50 -21.53
CA GLN A 229 -1.27 -16.68 -22.10
C GLN A 229 -2.31 -15.79 -21.42
N ASN A 230 -2.26 -15.66 -20.07
CA ASN A 230 -3.14 -14.75 -19.34
C ASN A 230 -2.84 -13.27 -19.70
N ASN A 231 -1.57 -12.89 -19.78
CA ASN A 231 -1.19 -11.52 -20.16
C ASN A 231 -1.67 -11.20 -21.59
N LEU A 232 -1.56 -12.17 -22.51
CA LEU A 232 -2.06 -12.02 -23.88
C LEU A 232 -3.58 -11.80 -23.90
N MET A 233 -4.36 -12.58 -23.11
CA MET A 233 -5.80 -12.40 -23.02
C MET A 233 -6.16 -11.02 -22.48
N VAL A 234 -5.50 -10.56 -21.40
CA VAL A 234 -5.73 -9.23 -20.83
C VAL A 234 -5.45 -8.12 -21.86
N ARG A 235 -4.35 -8.25 -22.62
CA ARG A 235 -4.04 -7.32 -23.71
C ARG A 235 -5.10 -7.31 -24.79
N MET A 236 -5.50 -8.49 -25.30
CA MET A 236 -6.53 -8.61 -26.32
C MET A 236 -7.86 -7.98 -25.88
N VAL A 237 -8.25 -8.18 -24.63
CA VAL A 237 -9.47 -7.57 -24.07
C VAL A 237 -9.34 -6.04 -23.99
N ASN A 238 -8.21 -5.53 -23.50
CA ASN A 238 -7.96 -4.09 -23.49
C ASN A 238 -8.06 -3.49 -24.89
N ASP A 239 -7.38 -4.09 -25.87
CA ASP A 239 -7.36 -3.61 -27.25
C ASP A 239 -8.77 -3.62 -27.86
N THR A 240 -9.56 -4.66 -27.56
CA THR A 240 -10.97 -4.76 -27.96
C THR A 240 -11.80 -3.62 -27.36
N ILE A 241 -11.70 -3.36 -26.07
CA ILE A 241 -12.42 -2.28 -25.40
C ILE A 241 -12.06 -0.93 -26.01
N LYS A 242 -10.74 -0.66 -26.13
CA LYS A 242 -10.25 0.64 -26.58
C LYS A 242 -10.53 0.92 -28.05
N ALA A 243 -10.64 -0.12 -28.88
CA ALA A 243 -11.04 0.00 -30.27
C ALA A 243 -12.53 0.39 -30.42
N ILE A 244 -13.40 -0.04 -29.50
CA ILE A 244 -14.85 0.22 -29.56
C ILE A 244 -15.18 1.54 -28.86
N LYS A 245 -14.84 1.64 -27.57
CA LYS A 245 -15.09 2.83 -26.73
C LYS A 245 -13.85 3.12 -25.86
N PRO A 246 -12.92 3.97 -26.30
CA PRO A 246 -11.64 4.17 -25.65
C PRO A 246 -11.76 4.68 -24.20
N TRP A 247 -12.90 5.29 -23.85
CA TRP A 247 -13.16 5.79 -22.51
C TRP A 247 -13.67 4.71 -21.52
N VAL A 248 -14.09 3.54 -21.99
CA VAL A 248 -14.52 2.44 -21.11
C VAL A 248 -13.29 1.92 -20.39
N LYS A 249 -13.30 2.00 -19.05
CA LYS A 249 -12.21 1.59 -18.19
C LYS A 249 -12.07 0.07 -18.20
N PHE A 250 -10.85 -0.43 -18.13
CA PHE A 250 -10.61 -1.84 -17.91
C PHE A 250 -9.84 -2.05 -16.61
N GLY A 251 -10.42 -2.81 -15.70
CA GLY A 251 -9.85 -3.13 -14.39
C GLY A 251 -9.76 -4.62 -14.14
N ILE A 252 -8.91 -4.98 -13.17
CA ILE A 252 -8.81 -6.35 -12.65
C ILE A 252 -8.74 -6.27 -11.13
N GLY A 253 -9.50 -7.14 -10.44
CA GLY A 253 -9.48 -7.31 -9.00
C GLY A 253 -8.62 -8.50 -8.59
N PRO A 254 -7.28 -8.40 -8.60
CA PRO A 254 -6.39 -9.50 -8.24
C PRO A 254 -6.44 -9.80 -6.75
N ALA A 255 -5.89 -10.95 -6.31
CA ALA A 255 -5.65 -11.19 -4.90
C ALA A 255 -4.80 -10.06 -4.29
N GLY A 256 -5.08 -9.69 -3.04
CA GLY A 256 -4.40 -8.58 -2.36
C GLY A 256 -2.89 -8.77 -2.24
N VAL A 257 -2.43 -10.03 -2.22
CA VAL A 257 -1.00 -10.38 -2.22
C VAL A 257 -0.58 -10.84 -3.61
N ALA A 258 0.25 -10.05 -4.27
CA ALA A 258 0.69 -10.29 -5.65
C ALA A 258 1.74 -11.41 -5.81
N GLY A 259 2.15 -12.06 -4.71
CA GLY A 259 3.16 -13.10 -4.69
C GLY A 259 4.55 -12.58 -4.32
N LYS A 260 5.10 -13.10 -3.21
CA LYS A 260 6.48 -12.77 -2.77
C LYS A 260 7.53 -13.34 -3.73
N ALA A 261 7.24 -14.50 -4.34
CA ALA A 261 8.09 -15.13 -5.34
C ALA A 261 7.89 -14.59 -6.75
N ASN A 262 7.22 -13.46 -6.92
CA ASN A 262 7.04 -12.84 -8.23
C ASN A 262 8.40 -12.45 -8.82
N THR A 263 8.86 -13.24 -9.78
CA THR A 263 10.16 -13.04 -10.47
C THR A 263 10.13 -11.90 -11.48
N SER A 264 8.95 -11.38 -11.84
CA SER A 264 8.82 -10.24 -12.75
C SER A 264 9.07 -8.90 -12.05
N ALA A 265 8.90 -8.79 -10.72
CA ALA A 265 9.08 -7.54 -10.00
C ALA A 265 10.46 -6.89 -10.22
N PRO A 266 11.60 -7.58 -10.05
CA PRO A 266 12.91 -6.99 -10.32
C PRO A 266 13.12 -6.64 -11.80
N VAL A 267 12.49 -7.36 -12.72
CA VAL A 267 12.56 -7.06 -14.17
C VAL A 267 11.93 -5.71 -14.47
N TYR A 268 10.86 -5.37 -13.76
CA TYR A 268 10.18 -4.08 -13.90
C TYR A 268 10.74 -2.98 -12.99
N GLY A 269 11.84 -3.25 -12.27
CA GLY A 269 12.49 -2.27 -11.39
C GLY A 269 11.71 -1.96 -10.12
N VAL A 270 10.91 -2.92 -9.62
CA VAL A 270 10.14 -2.79 -8.39
C VAL A 270 10.40 -3.95 -7.44
N GLU A 271 10.12 -3.73 -6.15
CA GLU A 271 10.20 -4.79 -5.16
C GLU A 271 8.97 -5.70 -5.18
N PRO A 272 9.12 -7.00 -4.91
CA PRO A 272 7.99 -7.91 -4.72
C PRO A 272 7.09 -7.47 -3.56
N CYS A 273 5.84 -7.95 -3.56
CA CYS A 273 4.94 -7.69 -2.43
C CYS A 273 5.57 -8.15 -1.10
N PRO A 274 5.66 -7.27 -0.08
CA PRO A 274 6.48 -7.49 1.11
C PRO A 274 5.88 -8.46 2.14
N THR A 275 4.79 -9.14 1.83
CA THR A 275 4.13 -10.05 2.76
C THR A 275 4.68 -11.47 2.70
N PRO A 276 4.65 -12.22 3.83
CA PRO A 276 5.14 -13.59 3.87
C PRO A 276 4.20 -14.63 3.24
N SER A 277 3.17 -14.22 2.54
CA SER A 277 2.04 -15.08 2.17
C SER A 277 2.19 -15.82 0.86
N SER A 278 1.14 -16.57 0.54
CA SER A 278 1.08 -17.53 -0.53
C SER A 278 1.33 -16.91 -1.91
N ASP A 279 2.06 -17.64 -2.73
CA ASP A 279 2.25 -17.33 -4.14
C ASP A 279 1.10 -17.88 -5.01
N TRP A 280 -0.09 -18.04 -4.43
CA TRP A 280 -1.25 -18.62 -5.10
C TRP A 280 -1.55 -17.95 -6.42
N GLN A 281 -1.63 -16.64 -6.43
CA GLN A 281 -1.94 -15.86 -7.62
C GLN A 281 -0.88 -16.04 -8.70
N TYR A 282 0.39 -15.95 -8.36
CA TYR A 282 1.49 -16.03 -9.32
C TYR A 282 1.78 -17.45 -9.78
N ASN A 283 1.76 -18.45 -8.87
CA ASN A 283 2.21 -19.81 -9.14
C ASN A 283 1.11 -20.84 -9.37
N GLN A 284 -0.15 -20.57 -8.94
CA GLN A 284 -1.23 -21.55 -9.11
C GLN A 284 -2.25 -21.14 -10.15
N ILE A 285 -2.60 -19.85 -10.22
CA ILE A 285 -3.53 -19.32 -11.23
C ILE A 285 -2.80 -18.53 -12.33
N TYR A 286 -1.47 -18.46 -12.27
CA TYR A 286 -0.59 -17.85 -13.27
C TYR A 286 -0.98 -16.43 -13.67
N ALA A 287 -1.41 -15.62 -12.70
CA ALA A 287 -1.75 -14.22 -12.87
C ALA A 287 -0.58 -13.31 -12.44
N ASP A 288 -0.19 -12.37 -13.32
CA ASP A 288 0.92 -11.43 -13.07
C ASP A 288 0.43 -9.97 -13.17
N PRO A 289 -0.08 -9.40 -12.08
CA PRO A 289 -0.58 -8.03 -12.08
C PRO A 289 0.48 -6.98 -12.42
N LEU A 290 1.76 -7.24 -12.10
CA LEU A 290 2.84 -6.32 -12.43
C LEU A 290 3.09 -6.26 -13.93
N ALA A 291 2.94 -7.39 -14.65
CA ALA A 291 2.99 -7.41 -16.11
C ALA A 291 1.86 -6.54 -16.70
N TRP A 292 0.63 -6.66 -16.18
CA TRP A 292 -0.51 -5.89 -16.69
C TRP A 292 -0.35 -4.39 -16.47
N TYR A 293 0.20 -3.99 -15.31
CA TYR A 293 0.59 -2.61 -15.04
C TYR A 293 1.69 -2.13 -15.99
N ASN A 294 2.77 -2.92 -16.15
CA ASN A 294 3.91 -2.55 -16.98
C ASN A 294 3.54 -2.43 -18.46
N GLU A 295 2.72 -3.35 -18.98
CA GLU A 295 2.21 -3.33 -20.35
C GLU A 295 1.11 -2.27 -20.54
N LYS A 296 0.62 -1.65 -19.47
CA LYS A 296 -0.46 -0.65 -19.47
C LYS A 296 -1.75 -1.19 -20.11
N THR A 297 -1.99 -2.48 -19.97
CA THR A 297 -3.16 -3.18 -20.50
C THR A 297 -4.39 -3.08 -19.60
N ILE A 298 -4.30 -2.33 -18.52
CA ILE A 298 -5.40 -2.03 -17.61
C ILE A 298 -5.39 -0.54 -17.26
N ASP A 299 -6.53 0.00 -16.87
CA ASP A 299 -6.66 1.36 -16.35
C ASP A 299 -6.53 1.42 -14.82
N TYR A 300 -6.97 0.37 -14.13
CA TYR A 300 -6.87 0.27 -12.68
C TYR A 300 -6.77 -1.17 -12.17
N MET A 301 -6.18 -1.35 -10.99
CA MET A 301 -6.28 -2.57 -10.19
C MET A 301 -7.26 -2.35 -9.03
N ALA A 302 -7.99 -3.42 -8.68
CA ALA A 302 -8.84 -3.44 -7.49
C ALA A 302 -8.40 -4.58 -6.55
N PRO A 303 -7.18 -4.54 -5.96
CA PRO A 303 -6.62 -5.65 -5.21
C PRO A 303 -7.48 -6.00 -4.00
N GLN A 304 -7.74 -7.30 -3.80
CA GLN A 304 -8.60 -7.83 -2.76
C GLN A 304 -7.82 -7.95 -1.44
N ILE A 305 -7.63 -6.83 -0.73
CA ILE A 305 -6.91 -6.79 0.54
C ILE A 305 -7.91 -7.08 1.68
N TYR A 306 -8.26 -8.37 1.86
CA TYR A 306 -9.31 -8.82 2.77
C TYR A 306 -8.83 -9.10 4.19
N TRP A 307 -7.74 -8.50 4.63
CA TRP A 307 -7.15 -8.64 5.96
C TRP A 307 -7.25 -7.35 6.75
N THR A 308 -7.21 -7.47 8.08
CA THR A 308 -7.19 -6.31 8.98
C THR A 308 -5.82 -5.63 9.00
N ILE A 309 -5.79 -4.40 9.50
CA ILE A 309 -4.57 -3.58 9.62
C ILE A 309 -3.50 -4.32 10.44
N ASP A 310 -3.88 -5.04 11.50
CA ASP A 310 -2.97 -5.74 12.40
C ASP A 310 -2.79 -7.23 12.10
N SER A 311 -3.28 -7.73 10.94
CA SER A 311 -3.17 -9.15 10.61
C SER A 311 -1.76 -9.55 10.14
N TRP A 312 -1.52 -10.86 10.00
CA TRP A 312 -0.28 -11.40 9.43
C TRP A 312 -0.02 -10.94 7.99
N ALA A 313 -1.07 -10.71 7.20
CA ALA A 313 -1.03 -10.05 5.91
C ALA A 313 -1.45 -8.57 6.11
N ASN A 314 -0.59 -7.80 6.76
CA ASN A 314 -0.86 -6.46 7.25
C ASN A 314 -1.38 -5.53 6.14
N TYR A 315 -2.62 -5.04 6.30
CA TYR A 315 -3.29 -4.18 5.32
C TYR A 315 -2.48 -2.93 5.01
N ASP A 316 -1.93 -2.25 6.03
CA ASP A 316 -1.15 -1.01 5.92
C ASP A 316 0.05 -1.19 4.96
N VAL A 317 0.80 -2.29 5.14
CA VAL A 317 1.97 -2.62 4.33
C VAL A 317 1.60 -2.96 2.89
N ILE A 318 0.54 -3.75 2.71
CA ILE A 318 0.08 -4.19 1.37
C ILE A 318 -0.51 -3.01 0.59
N CYS A 319 -1.36 -2.20 1.24
CA CYS A 319 -1.97 -1.02 0.64
C CYS A 319 -0.91 -0.02 0.14
N LYS A 320 0.09 0.26 0.99
CA LYS A 320 1.20 1.12 0.61
C LYS A 320 1.95 0.56 -0.61
N TRP A 321 2.26 -0.74 -0.62
CA TRP A 321 2.94 -1.36 -1.76
C TRP A 321 2.14 -1.23 -3.05
N TRP A 322 0.85 -1.53 -3.05
CA TRP A 322 0.00 -1.37 -4.23
C TRP A 322 -0.09 0.08 -4.71
N SER A 323 -0.13 1.05 -3.79
CA SER A 323 -0.11 2.47 -4.14
C SER A 323 1.22 2.90 -4.79
N ASP A 324 2.35 2.38 -4.27
CA ASP A 324 3.67 2.59 -4.86
C ASP A 324 3.74 2.00 -6.29
N MET A 325 3.15 0.80 -6.52
CA MET A 325 3.07 0.18 -7.85
C MET A 325 2.17 0.99 -8.79
N ALA A 326 1.00 1.40 -8.35
CA ALA A 326 0.11 2.25 -9.15
C ALA A 326 0.82 3.52 -9.64
N CYS A 327 1.54 4.20 -8.76
CA CYS A 327 2.34 5.38 -9.08
C CYS A 327 3.50 5.05 -10.03
N HIS A 328 4.22 3.93 -9.79
CA HIS A 328 5.35 3.52 -10.63
C HIS A 328 4.94 3.31 -12.09
N PHE A 329 3.82 2.65 -12.31
CA PHE A 329 3.32 2.31 -13.63
C PHE A 329 2.38 3.36 -14.24
N GLY A 330 1.95 4.37 -13.47
CA GLY A 330 1.05 5.44 -13.91
C GLY A 330 -0.36 4.93 -14.21
N ARG A 331 -0.92 4.09 -13.32
CA ARG A 331 -2.29 3.57 -13.37
C ARG A 331 -2.95 3.67 -12.01
N HIS A 332 -4.28 3.55 -11.94
CA HIS A 332 -4.99 3.67 -10.67
C HIS A 332 -4.97 2.38 -9.84
N MET A 333 -5.22 2.54 -8.54
CA MET A 333 -5.46 1.46 -7.59
C MET A 333 -6.66 1.81 -6.72
N TYR A 334 -7.66 0.89 -6.66
CA TYR A 334 -8.87 1.02 -5.86
C TYR A 334 -9.01 -0.23 -4.99
N VAL A 335 -8.67 -0.14 -3.71
CA VAL A 335 -8.62 -1.33 -2.85
C VAL A 335 -9.98 -1.97 -2.66
N SER A 336 -10.06 -3.28 -2.85
CA SER A 336 -11.23 -4.07 -2.49
C SER A 336 -11.17 -4.48 -1.02
N HIS A 337 -12.20 -4.12 -0.26
CA HIS A 337 -12.39 -4.45 1.15
C HIS A 337 -13.44 -5.56 1.30
N SER A 338 -13.26 -6.46 2.25
CA SER A 338 -14.27 -7.47 2.56
C SER A 338 -15.22 -6.98 3.66
N LEU A 339 -16.49 -6.87 3.32
CA LEU A 339 -17.56 -6.68 4.32
C LEU A 339 -18.02 -8.01 4.92
N SER A 340 -17.68 -9.15 4.30
CA SER A 340 -18.19 -10.48 4.70
C SER A 340 -17.74 -10.91 6.09
N ALA A 341 -16.63 -10.37 6.59
CA ALA A 341 -16.11 -10.64 7.93
C ALA A 341 -16.53 -9.61 8.99
N MET A 342 -17.28 -8.58 8.59
CA MET A 342 -17.69 -7.48 9.45
C MET A 342 -18.82 -7.90 10.40
N LEU A 343 -18.71 -7.50 11.67
CA LEU A 343 -19.73 -7.72 12.70
C LEU A 343 -20.34 -6.40 13.16
N SER A 344 -21.57 -6.49 13.63
CA SER A 344 -22.22 -5.37 14.31
C SER A 344 -21.58 -5.10 15.68
N ASP A 345 -21.71 -3.87 16.19
CA ASP A 345 -21.26 -3.47 17.52
C ASP A 345 -21.76 -4.43 18.61
N ASN A 346 -20.97 -4.58 19.69
CA ASN A 346 -21.25 -5.40 20.86
C ASN A 346 -21.16 -6.91 20.68
N VAL A 347 -20.57 -7.41 19.62
CA VAL A 347 -20.26 -8.83 19.44
C VAL A 347 -18.77 -9.04 19.65
N THR A 348 -18.39 -10.09 20.39
CA THR A 348 -16.98 -10.48 20.52
C THR A 348 -16.47 -10.96 19.17
N LEU A 349 -15.38 -10.34 18.69
CA LEU A 349 -14.79 -10.69 17.40
C LEU A 349 -14.18 -12.11 17.44
N GLY A 350 -14.52 -12.91 16.44
CA GLY A 350 -13.82 -14.15 16.13
C GLY A 350 -12.56 -13.89 15.29
N SER A 351 -11.78 -14.92 15.04
CA SER A 351 -10.60 -14.82 14.17
C SER A 351 -11.00 -14.36 12.76
N GLY A 352 -10.38 -13.29 12.28
CA GLY A 352 -10.61 -12.73 10.97
C GLY A 352 -11.89 -11.87 10.85
N GLN A 353 -12.56 -11.54 11.95
CA GLN A 353 -13.72 -10.65 11.97
C GLN A 353 -13.32 -9.26 12.47
N PHE A 354 -14.07 -8.23 12.08
CA PHE A 354 -13.81 -6.84 12.45
C PHE A 354 -15.09 -5.99 12.50
N HIS A 355 -14.99 -4.80 13.10
CA HIS A 355 -16.08 -3.82 13.17
C HIS A 355 -16.05 -2.82 12.00
N PRO A 356 -17.13 -2.03 11.76
CA PRO A 356 -17.19 -1.02 10.69
C PRO A 356 -16.09 0.04 10.75
N ASP A 357 -15.53 0.35 11.91
CA ASP A 357 -14.43 1.29 12.09
C ASP A 357 -13.12 0.80 11.45
N GLU A 358 -12.91 -0.51 11.35
CA GLU A 358 -11.79 -1.07 10.59
C GLU A 358 -11.86 -0.67 9.10
N ILE A 359 -13.05 -0.76 8.48
CA ILE A 359 -13.25 -0.33 7.09
C ILE A 359 -12.98 1.18 6.95
N ALA A 360 -13.44 1.99 7.90
CA ALA A 360 -13.16 3.42 7.92
C ALA A 360 -11.66 3.72 7.99
N ALA A 361 -10.93 3.02 8.86
CA ALA A 361 -9.48 3.15 9.00
C ALA A 361 -8.73 2.70 7.73
N GLN A 362 -9.18 1.63 7.08
CA GLN A 362 -8.62 1.16 5.82
C GLN A 362 -8.83 2.18 4.69
N ILE A 363 -10.03 2.78 4.59
CA ILE A 363 -10.31 3.84 3.59
C ILE A 363 -9.40 5.05 3.84
N GLU A 364 -9.18 5.42 5.10
CA GLU A 364 -8.28 6.53 5.42
C GLU A 364 -6.83 6.22 5.04
N LEU A 365 -6.36 4.99 5.23
CA LEU A 365 -5.04 4.56 4.74
C LEU A 365 -4.93 4.64 3.21
N ASN A 366 -6.00 4.29 2.47
CA ASN A 366 -6.02 4.46 1.01
C ASN A 366 -5.83 5.92 0.60
N ARG A 367 -6.46 6.87 1.33
CA ARG A 367 -6.32 8.31 1.11
C ARG A 367 -4.91 8.81 1.46
N ILE A 368 -4.33 8.33 2.57
CA ILE A 368 -2.98 8.70 3.02
C ILE A 368 -1.91 8.22 2.04
N TYR A 369 -2.04 7.00 1.54
CA TYR A 369 -1.04 6.41 0.63
C TYR A 369 -1.26 6.77 -0.84
N ASP A 370 -2.38 7.42 -1.17
CA ASP A 370 -2.61 7.85 -2.55
C ASP A 370 -1.50 8.75 -3.07
N ARG A 371 -1.01 8.43 -4.27
CA ARG A 371 0.04 9.17 -4.97
C ARG A 371 -0.40 9.68 -6.35
N MET A 372 -1.65 9.37 -6.75
CA MET A 372 -2.13 9.59 -8.11
C MET A 372 -3.32 10.56 -8.19
N ASP A 373 -3.70 11.22 -7.09
CA ASP A 373 -4.96 11.97 -6.95
C ASP A 373 -6.19 11.09 -7.28
N ALA A 374 -6.09 9.83 -6.92
CA ALA A 374 -7.03 8.78 -7.29
C ALA A 374 -7.26 7.75 -6.18
N PRO A 375 -7.50 8.16 -4.92
CA PRO A 375 -7.80 7.20 -3.88
C PRO A 375 -9.07 6.43 -4.22
N GLY A 376 -9.18 5.18 -3.78
CA GLY A 376 -10.38 4.40 -4.08
C GLY A 376 -10.58 3.18 -3.22
N SER A 377 -11.86 2.84 -3.05
CA SER A 377 -12.32 1.73 -2.21
C SER A 377 -13.50 1.02 -2.87
N CYS A 378 -13.47 -0.32 -2.90
CA CYS A 378 -14.50 -1.17 -3.47
C CYS A 378 -14.93 -2.20 -2.43
N TRP A 379 -16.24 -2.36 -2.18
CA TRP A 379 -16.73 -3.20 -1.09
C TRP A 379 -17.27 -4.52 -1.61
N TYR A 380 -16.63 -5.62 -1.23
CA TYR A 380 -17.15 -6.96 -1.50
C TYR A 380 -17.99 -7.48 -0.33
N GLY A 381 -19.06 -8.26 -0.66
CA GLY A 381 -20.01 -8.75 0.33
C GLY A 381 -21.02 -7.67 0.74
N PHE A 382 -21.59 -6.98 -0.23
CA PHE A 382 -22.50 -5.84 -0.03
C PHE A 382 -23.71 -6.18 0.84
N SER A 383 -24.26 -7.40 0.70
CA SER A 383 -25.35 -7.92 1.54
C SER A 383 -25.02 -7.98 3.03
N THR A 384 -23.75 -8.22 3.40
CA THR A 384 -23.32 -8.14 4.79
C THR A 384 -23.42 -6.72 5.35
N GLY A 385 -23.06 -5.71 4.54
CA GLY A 385 -23.25 -4.31 4.90
C GLY A 385 -24.71 -3.96 5.19
N MET A 386 -25.66 -4.59 4.48
CA MET A 386 -27.11 -4.41 4.73
C MET A 386 -27.55 -4.98 6.07
N THR A 387 -26.97 -6.07 6.51
CA THR A 387 -27.29 -6.73 7.79
C THR A 387 -26.53 -6.15 8.97
N THR A 388 -25.43 -5.42 8.72
CA THR A 388 -24.65 -4.76 9.76
C THR A 388 -25.34 -3.45 10.17
N ARG A 389 -25.68 -3.36 11.45
CA ARG A 389 -26.42 -2.23 12.00
C ARG A 389 -25.81 -0.88 11.66
N ASN A 390 -26.57 -0.04 10.94
CA ASN A 390 -26.22 1.33 10.60
C ASN A 390 -24.89 1.51 9.79
N PHE A 391 -24.40 0.45 9.15
CA PHE A 391 -23.12 0.54 8.41
C PHE A 391 -23.12 1.66 7.36
N PHE A 392 -24.17 1.72 6.52
CA PHE A 392 -24.23 2.74 5.47
C PHE A 392 -24.40 4.16 6.04
N ASP A 393 -25.12 4.32 7.16
CA ASP A 393 -25.22 5.60 7.86
C ASP A 393 -23.91 6.01 8.50
N TYR A 394 -23.20 5.05 9.10
CA TYR A 394 -21.88 5.29 9.68
C TYR A 394 -20.89 5.78 8.63
N ILE A 395 -20.79 5.09 7.48
CA ILE A 395 -19.91 5.49 6.37
C ILE A 395 -20.30 6.85 5.81
N ALA A 396 -21.58 7.11 5.58
CA ALA A 396 -22.08 8.40 5.06
C ALA A 396 -21.79 9.57 6.01
N SER A 397 -21.80 9.31 7.32
CA SER A 397 -21.64 10.36 8.34
C SER A 397 -20.19 10.60 8.76
N ASN A 398 -19.31 9.60 8.63
CA ASN A 398 -17.96 9.65 9.19
C ASN A 398 -16.85 9.51 8.15
N VAL A 399 -17.13 8.92 6.98
CA VAL A 399 -16.11 8.59 5.98
C VAL A 399 -16.41 9.27 4.64
N ASN A 400 -17.59 9.00 4.07
CA ASN A 400 -18.03 9.53 2.79
C ASN A 400 -19.03 10.67 2.98
N MET A 401 -18.66 11.68 3.77
CA MET A 401 -19.58 12.75 4.20
C MET A 401 -20.10 13.63 3.05
N ARG A 402 -19.40 13.67 1.94
CA ARG A 402 -19.74 14.44 0.74
C ARG A 402 -19.66 13.57 -0.50
N PRO A 403 -20.31 13.95 -1.61
CA PRO A 403 -20.07 13.32 -2.90
C PRO A 403 -18.61 13.42 -3.31
N ALA A 404 -18.16 12.54 -4.17
CA ALA A 404 -16.85 12.61 -4.79
C ALA A 404 -16.98 12.40 -6.30
N VAL A 405 -16.15 13.07 -7.07
CA VAL A 405 -15.98 12.83 -8.49
C VAL A 405 -15.10 11.61 -8.66
N VAL A 406 -15.39 10.77 -9.65
CA VAL A 406 -14.53 9.64 -10.00
C VAL A 406 -13.16 10.16 -10.48
N PRO A 407 -12.04 9.53 -10.10
CA PRO A 407 -10.71 9.96 -10.52
C PRO A 407 -10.54 10.02 -12.05
N GLN A 408 -9.81 11.03 -12.51
CA GLN A 408 -9.53 11.22 -13.93
C GLN A 408 -8.43 10.27 -14.42
N MET A 409 -8.59 9.74 -15.61
CA MET A 409 -7.54 8.98 -16.29
C MET A 409 -6.60 9.95 -17.01
N SER A 410 -5.64 10.54 -16.30
CA SER A 410 -4.77 11.62 -16.79
C SER A 410 -3.94 11.23 -18.02
N TRP A 411 -3.69 9.93 -18.21
CA TRP A 411 -3.01 9.41 -19.42
C TRP A 411 -3.86 9.49 -20.70
N TYR A 412 -5.14 9.86 -20.58
CA TYR A 412 -6.04 10.18 -21.70
C TYR A 412 -6.45 11.67 -21.69
N SER A 413 -5.69 12.52 -21.01
CA SER A 413 -5.96 13.96 -20.98
C SER A 413 -5.89 14.58 -22.37
N THR A 414 -6.81 15.49 -22.64
CA THR A 414 -6.83 16.30 -23.87
C THR A 414 -6.69 17.77 -23.51
N ASP A 415 -6.05 18.58 -24.38
CA ASP A 415 -5.96 20.03 -24.21
C ASP A 415 -7.27 20.74 -24.62
N GLU A 416 -8.31 20.01 -25.02
CA GLU A 416 -9.62 20.58 -25.38
C GLU A 416 -10.30 21.17 -24.15
N CYS A 417 -10.61 22.48 -24.19
CA CYS A 417 -11.44 23.11 -23.16
C CYS A 417 -12.92 23.05 -23.54
N VAL A 418 -13.70 22.34 -22.70
CA VAL A 418 -15.12 22.11 -22.91
C VAL A 418 -15.91 22.70 -21.73
N TYR A 419 -16.97 23.46 -21.99
CA TYR A 419 -17.82 24.05 -20.95
C TYR A 419 -19.28 24.12 -21.36
N VAL A 420 -20.16 24.13 -20.37
CA VAL A 420 -21.60 24.24 -20.56
C VAL A 420 -22.04 25.66 -20.87
N ASN A 421 -23.22 25.79 -21.51
CA ASN A 421 -23.83 27.08 -21.79
C ASN A 421 -25.25 27.17 -21.19
N ASN A 422 -25.81 28.38 -21.14
CA ASN A 422 -27.18 28.66 -20.76
C ASN A 422 -27.60 27.98 -19.44
N ILE A 423 -26.77 28.09 -18.40
CA ILE A 423 -27.11 27.57 -17.07
C ILE A 423 -28.28 28.38 -16.53
N ARG A 424 -29.34 27.70 -16.11
CA ARG A 424 -30.56 28.32 -15.60
C ARG A 424 -31.22 27.47 -14.51
N LEU A 425 -31.85 28.10 -13.56
CA LEU A 425 -32.58 27.46 -12.46
C LEU A 425 -34.08 27.53 -12.75
N ASP A 426 -34.74 26.38 -12.76
CA ASP A 426 -36.17 26.22 -12.92
C ASP A 426 -36.71 25.51 -11.65
N GLY A 427 -37.25 26.31 -10.73
CA GLY A 427 -37.55 25.84 -9.39
C GLY A 427 -36.26 25.34 -8.67
N ASN A 428 -36.23 24.05 -8.36
CA ASN A 428 -35.05 23.40 -7.78
C ASN A 428 -34.23 22.61 -8.80
N ILE A 429 -34.53 22.72 -10.11
CA ILE A 429 -33.83 22.01 -11.16
C ILE A 429 -32.88 22.96 -11.87
N LEU A 430 -31.59 22.74 -11.71
CA LEU A 430 -30.54 23.41 -12.48
C LEU A 430 -30.48 22.73 -13.85
N LYS A 431 -30.53 23.52 -14.94
CA LYS A 431 -30.49 23.04 -16.32
C LYS A 431 -29.39 23.77 -17.08
N TRP A 432 -28.79 23.12 -18.07
CA TRP A 432 -27.76 23.69 -18.93
C TRP A 432 -27.82 23.08 -20.33
N ASP A 433 -27.12 23.70 -21.27
CA ASP A 433 -26.99 23.19 -22.61
C ASP A 433 -25.62 22.48 -22.72
N ALA A 434 -25.65 21.20 -23.17
CA ALA A 434 -24.44 20.42 -23.39
C ALA A 434 -23.65 20.95 -24.59
N PRO A 435 -22.31 21.06 -24.50
CA PRO A 435 -21.48 21.45 -25.65
C PRO A 435 -21.38 20.34 -26.71
N LYS A 436 -21.45 19.07 -26.31
CA LYS A 436 -21.44 17.87 -27.16
C LYS A 436 -22.12 16.70 -26.42
N SER A 437 -22.33 15.59 -27.12
CA SER A 437 -22.89 14.35 -26.53
C SER A 437 -21.87 13.61 -25.68
N ASN A 438 -22.33 12.60 -24.95
CA ASN A 438 -21.50 11.68 -24.13
C ASN A 438 -20.64 12.36 -23.07
N LEU A 439 -21.19 13.33 -22.39
CA LEU A 439 -20.55 14.04 -21.28
C LEU A 439 -21.27 13.72 -19.98
N ARG A 440 -20.53 13.91 -18.88
CA ARG A 440 -21.04 13.95 -17.52
C ARG A 440 -20.78 15.34 -16.95
N TYR A 441 -21.32 15.61 -15.78
CA TYR A 441 -21.22 16.94 -15.19
C TYR A 441 -21.01 16.84 -13.69
N ALA A 442 -20.16 17.72 -13.13
CA ALA A 442 -20.05 17.98 -11.70
C ALA A 442 -20.79 19.27 -11.37
N ILE A 443 -21.65 19.24 -10.36
CA ILE A 443 -22.51 20.34 -9.98
C ILE A 443 -22.12 20.87 -8.61
N TYR A 444 -21.89 22.17 -8.54
CA TYR A 444 -21.44 22.86 -7.33
C TYR A 444 -22.46 23.92 -6.87
N GLN A 445 -22.54 24.07 -5.54
CA GLN A 445 -23.14 25.23 -4.90
C GLN A 445 -22.03 25.95 -4.11
N ILE A 446 -21.62 27.10 -4.58
CA ILE A 446 -20.44 27.81 -4.10
C ILE A 446 -20.89 29.09 -3.37
N PRO A 447 -20.46 29.36 -2.12
CA PRO A 447 -20.68 30.66 -1.51
C PRO A 447 -20.18 31.78 -2.45
N THR A 448 -20.98 32.82 -2.69
CA THR A 448 -20.64 33.88 -3.65
C THR A 448 -19.31 34.51 -3.33
N ALA A 449 -18.95 34.63 -2.05
CA ALA A 449 -17.66 35.17 -1.59
C ALA A 449 -16.46 34.28 -1.94
N MET A 450 -16.68 33.00 -2.24
CA MET A 450 -15.62 32.03 -2.59
C MET A 450 -15.36 31.96 -4.10
N VAL A 451 -16.21 32.52 -4.93
CA VAL A 451 -15.99 32.54 -6.38
C VAL A 451 -14.72 33.36 -6.68
N GLY A 452 -13.75 32.74 -7.33
CA GLY A 452 -12.43 33.33 -7.60
C GLY A 452 -11.46 33.25 -6.41
N GLN A 453 -11.79 32.47 -5.39
CA GLN A 453 -10.87 32.13 -4.30
C GLN A 453 -10.35 30.68 -4.48
N PRO A 454 -9.14 30.37 -4.01
CA PRO A 454 -8.61 29.00 -4.06
C PRO A 454 -9.55 27.99 -3.37
N GLY A 455 -9.79 26.87 -4.03
CA GLY A 455 -10.54 25.76 -3.47
C GLY A 455 -12.05 25.83 -3.67
N ALA A 456 -12.60 26.80 -4.40
CA ALA A 456 -14.05 26.94 -4.58
C ALA A 456 -14.67 25.73 -5.31
N ALA A 457 -14.21 25.36 -6.49
CA ALA A 457 -14.64 24.15 -7.21
C ALA A 457 -13.66 22.96 -7.02
N TYR A 458 -12.48 23.18 -6.44
CA TYR A 458 -11.58 22.10 -6.04
C TYR A 458 -12.06 21.36 -4.78
N SER A 459 -12.75 22.04 -3.88
CA SER A 459 -13.18 21.42 -2.62
C SER A 459 -14.41 20.54 -2.79
N SER A 460 -14.40 19.31 -2.25
CA SER A 460 -15.58 18.45 -2.12
C SER A 460 -16.70 19.09 -1.29
N GLN A 461 -16.38 20.09 -0.47
CA GLN A 461 -17.32 20.80 0.40
C GLN A 461 -18.50 21.43 -0.37
N TYR A 462 -18.25 21.90 -1.58
CA TYR A 462 -19.24 22.61 -2.40
C TYR A 462 -19.83 21.73 -3.51
N LEU A 463 -19.37 20.50 -3.66
CA LEU A 463 -19.92 19.55 -4.63
C LEU A 463 -21.28 19.05 -4.16
N LEU A 464 -22.32 19.25 -5.00
CA LEU A 464 -23.66 18.71 -4.79
C LEU A 464 -23.82 17.29 -5.32
N GLY A 465 -23.10 16.94 -6.39
CA GLY A 465 -23.14 15.63 -7.02
C GLY A 465 -22.68 15.68 -8.47
N THR A 466 -22.88 14.56 -9.15
CA THR A 466 -22.59 14.38 -10.57
C THR A 466 -23.87 14.00 -11.35
N SER A 467 -23.89 14.25 -12.66
CA SER A 467 -25.05 13.94 -13.52
C SER A 467 -24.58 13.41 -14.89
N TYR A 468 -25.33 12.48 -15.45
CA TYR A 468 -25.23 12.04 -16.86
C TYR A 468 -26.18 12.79 -17.79
N THR A 469 -27.07 13.63 -17.23
CA THR A 469 -28.05 14.45 -17.97
C THR A 469 -27.68 15.93 -17.83
N THR A 470 -28.37 16.77 -18.61
CA THR A 470 -28.21 18.24 -18.60
C THR A 470 -29.10 18.92 -17.57
N GLU A 471 -29.51 18.21 -16.54
CA GLU A 471 -30.27 18.76 -15.42
C GLU A 471 -29.92 18.10 -14.10
N PHE A 472 -30.15 18.83 -12.99
CA PHE A 472 -29.81 18.34 -11.64
C PHE A 472 -30.71 19.00 -10.59
N ASN A 473 -31.24 18.21 -9.64
CA ASN A 473 -31.97 18.74 -8.51
C ASN A 473 -31.01 19.27 -7.44
N VAL A 474 -30.96 20.59 -7.26
CA VAL A 474 -30.05 21.24 -6.29
C VAL A 474 -30.57 21.18 -4.86
N ASN A 475 -31.84 20.82 -4.65
CA ASN A 475 -32.39 20.62 -3.31
C ASN A 475 -32.08 19.19 -2.83
N ASN A 476 -30.88 18.95 -2.38
CA ASN A 476 -30.40 17.69 -1.85
C ASN A 476 -29.73 17.83 -0.48
N LYS A 477 -29.36 16.71 0.13
CA LYS A 477 -28.74 16.68 1.48
C LYS A 477 -27.38 17.42 1.60
N PHE A 478 -26.79 17.82 0.49
CA PHE A 478 -25.50 18.52 0.44
C PHE A 478 -25.65 20.02 0.18
N ALA A 479 -26.86 20.50 -0.07
CA ALA A 479 -27.13 21.92 -0.25
C ALA A 479 -26.64 22.73 0.97
N LEU A 480 -26.04 23.87 0.70
CA LEU A 480 -25.62 24.81 1.75
C LEU A 480 -26.83 25.46 2.41
N ASP A 481 -26.61 25.97 3.63
CA ASP A 481 -27.64 26.70 4.37
C ASP A 481 -28.18 27.87 3.53
N ALA A 482 -29.49 27.97 3.43
CA ALA A 482 -30.18 29.00 2.64
C ALA A 482 -29.87 30.47 3.07
N THR A 483 -29.31 30.66 4.24
CA THR A 483 -28.85 31.98 4.73
C THR A 483 -27.52 32.42 4.11
N ILE A 484 -26.78 31.52 3.49
CA ILE A 484 -25.49 31.80 2.83
C ILE A 484 -25.77 32.22 1.38
N PRO A 485 -25.38 33.41 0.95
CA PRO A 485 -25.45 33.79 -0.46
C PRO A 485 -24.60 32.84 -1.31
N THR A 486 -25.19 32.15 -2.26
CA THR A 486 -24.52 31.14 -3.09
C THR A 486 -24.79 31.35 -4.57
N THR A 487 -23.91 30.82 -5.41
CA THR A 487 -24.13 30.62 -6.84
C THR A 487 -23.96 29.16 -7.21
N TYR A 488 -24.60 28.74 -8.29
CA TYR A 488 -24.41 27.38 -8.83
C TYR A 488 -23.34 27.42 -9.94
N ALA A 489 -22.55 26.37 -10.00
CA ALA A 489 -21.59 26.16 -11.07
C ALA A 489 -21.68 24.74 -11.60
N VAL A 490 -21.40 24.58 -12.90
CA VAL A 490 -21.38 23.30 -13.58
C VAL A 490 -20.06 23.14 -14.30
N ALA A 491 -19.36 22.06 -14.02
CA ALA A 491 -18.16 21.62 -14.73
C ALA A 491 -18.50 20.43 -15.63
N VAL A 492 -17.93 20.39 -16.82
CA VAL A 492 -18.01 19.22 -17.70
C VAL A 492 -17.03 18.18 -17.19
N LEU A 493 -17.49 16.95 -17.12
CA LEU A 493 -16.67 15.75 -16.96
C LEU A 493 -16.72 14.98 -18.29
N ASP A 494 -15.57 14.78 -18.92
CA ASP A 494 -15.53 13.89 -20.06
C ASP A 494 -15.64 12.42 -19.62
N ARG A 495 -15.72 11.49 -20.56
CA ARG A 495 -15.85 10.07 -20.25
C ARG A 495 -14.57 9.44 -19.67
N PHE A 496 -13.42 10.12 -19.76
CA PHE A 496 -12.18 9.74 -19.11
C PHE A 496 -12.06 10.25 -17.67
N GLY A 497 -13.07 11.02 -17.20
CA GLY A 497 -13.11 11.63 -15.88
C GLY A 497 -12.38 12.96 -15.80
N ASN A 498 -11.83 13.49 -16.92
CA ASN A 498 -11.21 14.80 -16.91
C ASN A 498 -12.29 15.87 -16.65
N GLU A 499 -12.07 16.67 -15.62
CA GLU A 499 -12.93 17.77 -15.28
C GLU A 499 -12.42 19.04 -15.93
N HIS A 500 -13.31 19.70 -16.66
CA HIS A 500 -13.05 20.99 -17.28
C HIS A 500 -13.43 22.14 -16.33
N PRO A 501 -12.97 23.38 -16.57
CA PRO A 501 -13.27 24.50 -15.70
C PRO A 501 -14.78 24.71 -15.51
N ALA A 502 -15.22 24.91 -14.26
CA ALA A 502 -16.61 25.16 -13.93
C ALA A 502 -17.09 26.52 -14.41
N ARG A 503 -18.38 26.59 -14.80
CA ARG A 503 -19.06 27.83 -15.19
C ARG A 503 -20.21 28.13 -14.25
N THR A 504 -20.31 29.38 -13.76
CA THR A 504 -21.42 29.81 -12.88
C THR A 504 -22.65 30.21 -13.66
N ILE A 505 -23.83 30.15 -13.03
CA ILE A 505 -25.11 30.48 -13.61
C ILE A 505 -25.17 31.92 -14.13
N ASP A 506 -24.54 32.86 -13.44
CA ASP A 506 -24.62 34.29 -13.73
C ASP A 506 -23.53 34.79 -14.69
N ASN A 507 -22.66 33.89 -15.16
CA ASN A 507 -21.55 34.30 -16.00
C ASN A 507 -21.87 34.23 -17.47
N THR A 508 -21.82 35.42 -18.09
CA THR A 508 -21.95 35.57 -19.54
C THR A 508 -20.62 35.71 -20.27
N GLN A 509 -19.52 35.83 -19.55
CA GLN A 509 -18.18 36.04 -20.12
C GLN A 509 -17.28 34.83 -19.86
N TRP A 510 -16.46 34.47 -20.84
CA TRP A 510 -15.47 33.42 -20.78
C TRP A 510 -14.11 34.01 -21.17
N GLY A 511 -13.08 33.73 -20.39
CA GLY A 511 -11.73 34.22 -20.60
C GLY A 511 -10.69 33.13 -20.38
N LYS A 512 -9.42 33.52 -20.31
CA LYS A 512 -8.32 32.63 -19.93
C LYS A 512 -7.90 32.88 -18.49
N SER A 513 -7.56 31.85 -17.78
CA SER A 513 -6.93 31.90 -16.46
C SER A 513 -5.61 32.66 -16.57
N PRO A 514 -5.22 33.49 -15.59
CA PRO A 514 -3.87 34.08 -15.59
C PRO A 514 -2.83 32.95 -15.46
N ILE A 515 -1.66 33.14 -16.07
CA ILE A 515 -0.57 32.19 -16.06
C ILE A 515 0.18 32.27 -14.71
N ALA A 516 0.43 31.16 -14.04
CA ALA A 516 1.24 31.13 -12.85
C ALA A 516 2.71 31.50 -13.14
N GLN A 517 3.38 32.09 -12.17
CA GLN A 517 4.81 32.34 -12.27
C GLN A 517 5.58 31.30 -11.45
N ILE A 518 6.37 30.46 -12.10
CA ILE A 518 7.24 29.50 -11.43
C ILE A 518 8.27 30.22 -10.55
N VAL A 519 8.47 29.72 -9.32
CA VAL A 519 9.42 30.24 -8.33
C VAL A 519 10.60 29.28 -8.18
N TYR A 520 10.33 28.00 -7.98
CA TYR A 520 11.39 27.02 -7.74
C TYR A 520 10.95 25.63 -8.24
N PRO A 521 11.86 24.87 -8.87
CA PRO A 521 13.19 25.30 -9.32
C PRO A 521 13.10 26.28 -10.50
N ALA A 522 14.12 27.14 -10.64
CA ALA A 522 14.25 28.00 -11.80
C ALA A 522 14.58 27.17 -13.05
N ASN A 523 14.26 27.70 -14.23
CA ASN A 523 14.49 26.97 -15.47
C ASN A 523 15.98 26.68 -15.70
N ASN A 524 16.28 25.43 -16.10
CA ASN A 524 17.65 24.93 -16.38
C ASN A 524 18.60 25.04 -15.18
N THR A 525 18.10 24.77 -13.96
CA THR A 525 18.93 24.78 -12.75
C THR A 525 19.09 23.39 -12.15
N ALA A 526 20.22 23.18 -11.48
CA ALA A 526 20.42 21.98 -10.65
C ALA A 526 19.52 22.06 -9.41
N THR A 527 18.87 20.95 -9.09
CA THR A 527 17.88 20.86 -8.01
C THR A 527 18.10 19.59 -7.21
N ILE A 528 18.09 19.72 -5.88
CA ILE A 528 18.23 18.57 -4.99
C ILE A 528 16.84 18.03 -4.70
N MET A 529 16.62 16.75 -4.98
CA MET A 529 15.37 16.04 -4.79
C MET A 529 15.42 15.09 -3.58
N PRO A 530 14.26 14.72 -3.00
CA PRO A 530 12.95 15.30 -3.25
C PRO A 530 12.78 16.66 -2.56
N CYS A 531 12.12 17.59 -3.22
CA CYS A 531 11.86 18.94 -2.70
C CYS A 531 10.45 19.41 -3.08
N ASN A 532 10.04 20.56 -2.56
CA ASN A 532 8.85 21.24 -3.05
C ASN A 532 9.21 22.04 -4.32
N VAL A 533 8.48 21.79 -5.41
CA VAL A 533 8.41 22.72 -6.53
C VAL A 533 7.34 23.76 -6.24
N SER A 534 7.50 25.02 -6.66
CA SER A 534 6.60 26.08 -6.24
C SER A 534 6.42 27.19 -7.30
N TRP A 535 5.29 27.87 -7.21
CA TRP A 535 4.89 29.00 -8.05
C TRP A 535 4.21 30.09 -7.22
N LYS A 536 4.00 31.24 -7.80
CA LYS A 536 3.26 32.33 -7.13
C LYS A 536 1.77 32.09 -7.23
N ALA A 537 1.04 32.46 -6.18
CA ALA A 537 -0.41 32.48 -6.19
C ALA A 537 -0.93 33.39 -7.31
N VAL A 538 -1.96 32.94 -7.99
CA VAL A 538 -2.64 33.67 -9.07
C VAL A 538 -3.99 34.14 -8.56
N GLU A 539 -4.28 35.39 -8.70
CA GLU A 539 -5.59 35.96 -8.32
C GLU A 539 -6.70 35.34 -9.17
N GLY A 540 -7.71 34.80 -8.50
CA GLY A 540 -8.84 34.11 -9.13
C GLY A 540 -8.58 32.66 -9.52
N ALA A 541 -7.42 32.10 -9.19
CA ALA A 541 -7.18 30.66 -9.35
C ALA A 541 -7.98 29.85 -8.32
N ASP A 542 -8.62 28.77 -8.79
CA ASP A 542 -9.31 27.80 -7.98
C ASP A 542 -8.36 26.66 -7.54
N SER A 543 -7.56 26.18 -8.48
CA SER A 543 -6.56 25.12 -8.28
C SER A 543 -5.43 25.20 -9.31
N TYR A 544 -4.44 24.36 -9.11
CA TYR A 544 -3.31 24.18 -10.01
C TYR A 544 -3.07 22.71 -10.29
N PHE A 545 -2.67 22.37 -11.51
CA PHE A 545 -2.18 21.05 -11.85
C PHE A 545 -0.68 21.12 -12.03
N PHE A 546 0.02 20.45 -11.16
CA PHE A 546 1.44 20.17 -11.37
C PHE A 546 1.56 19.04 -12.41
N GLN A 547 2.32 19.28 -13.46
CA GLN A 547 2.59 18.33 -14.53
C GLN A 547 4.09 18.11 -14.68
N LEU A 548 4.49 16.84 -14.80
CA LEU A 548 5.88 16.41 -14.98
C LEU A 548 5.99 15.51 -16.21
N SER A 549 7.07 15.70 -16.98
CA SER A 549 7.41 14.87 -18.12
C SER A 549 8.91 14.55 -18.14
N LYS A 550 9.27 13.39 -18.71
CA LYS A 550 10.64 13.04 -19.08
C LYS A 550 11.00 13.53 -20.48
N SER A 551 10.02 14.05 -21.23
CA SER A 551 10.20 14.57 -22.58
C SER A 551 10.18 16.10 -22.59
N PRO A 552 11.16 16.77 -23.27
CA PRO A 552 11.25 18.21 -23.27
C PRO A 552 10.09 18.92 -23.97
N ASP A 553 9.40 18.25 -24.84
CA ASP A 553 8.23 18.74 -25.60
C ASP A 553 6.88 18.31 -24.98
N PHE A 554 6.88 17.65 -23.82
CA PHE A 554 5.69 17.05 -23.22
C PHE A 554 4.92 16.12 -24.16
N ALA A 555 5.63 15.42 -25.05
CA ALA A 555 5.02 14.39 -25.91
C ALA A 555 4.35 13.27 -25.08
N THR A 556 4.83 13.05 -23.86
CA THR A 556 4.19 12.22 -22.83
C THR A 556 3.97 13.02 -21.57
N LEU A 557 2.84 12.81 -20.91
CA LEU A 557 2.58 13.29 -19.55
C LEU A 557 2.86 12.13 -18.60
N ASP A 558 3.98 12.20 -17.87
CA ASP A 558 4.42 11.12 -17.00
C ASP A 558 3.78 11.20 -15.59
N TYR A 559 3.39 12.42 -15.16
CA TYR A 559 2.72 12.64 -13.88
C TYR A 559 1.88 13.90 -13.88
N GLU A 560 0.69 13.83 -13.30
CA GLU A 560 -0.19 14.99 -13.05
C GLU A 560 -0.82 14.86 -11.65
N TYR A 561 -0.91 15.98 -10.94
CA TYR A 561 -1.58 16.06 -9.65
C TYR A 561 -2.22 17.44 -9.45
N GLU A 562 -3.50 17.48 -9.03
CA GLU A 562 -4.21 18.74 -8.75
C GLU A 562 -4.00 19.16 -7.29
N VAL A 563 -3.67 20.42 -7.06
CA VAL A 563 -3.49 21.03 -5.74
C VAL A 563 -4.15 22.42 -5.65
N ALA A 564 -4.66 22.77 -4.48
CA ALA A 564 -5.10 24.15 -4.20
C ALA A 564 -3.92 25.06 -3.78
N ASP A 565 -2.85 24.48 -3.27
CA ASP A 565 -1.64 25.17 -2.84
C ASP A 565 -0.77 25.62 -4.01
N THR A 566 0.19 26.46 -3.73
CA THR A 566 1.17 26.98 -4.70
C THR A 566 2.47 26.20 -4.72
N PHE A 567 2.43 24.97 -4.32
CA PHE A 567 3.58 24.05 -4.34
C PHE A 567 3.13 22.59 -4.48
N PHE A 568 4.07 21.75 -4.93
CA PHE A 568 3.91 20.29 -4.94
C PHE A 568 5.19 19.63 -4.44
N TYR A 569 5.05 18.61 -3.58
CA TYR A 569 6.19 17.84 -3.05
C TYR A 569 6.56 16.69 -3.97
N LEU A 570 7.74 16.75 -4.59
CA LEU A 570 8.23 15.73 -5.53
C LEU A 570 8.38 14.33 -4.91
N GLY A 571 8.52 14.22 -3.59
CA GLY A 571 8.59 12.94 -2.88
C GLY A 571 7.30 12.09 -2.92
N LYS A 572 6.19 12.66 -3.39
CA LYS A 572 4.99 11.88 -3.70
C LYS A 572 5.16 10.97 -4.92
N ILE A 573 6.09 11.29 -5.83
CA ILE A 573 6.31 10.55 -7.07
C ILE A 573 7.26 9.40 -6.79
N TYR A 574 6.72 8.19 -6.63
CA TYR A 574 7.47 7.00 -6.24
C TYR A 574 8.69 6.70 -7.14
N TRP A 575 8.51 6.83 -8.46
CA TRP A 575 9.56 6.52 -9.43
C TRP A 575 10.60 7.64 -9.62
N LEU A 576 10.39 8.81 -9.03
CA LEU A 576 11.31 9.96 -9.15
C LEU A 576 12.46 9.81 -8.14
N THR A 577 13.31 8.81 -8.34
CA THR A 577 14.41 8.45 -7.44
C THR A 577 15.78 8.46 -8.11
N GLN A 578 15.84 8.83 -9.39
CA GLN A 578 17.07 8.85 -10.19
C GLN A 578 17.48 10.29 -10.51
N ASP A 579 18.79 10.49 -10.66
CA ASP A 579 19.32 11.73 -11.15
C ASP A 579 18.99 11.86 -12.65
N GLY A 580 18.71 13.08 -13.08
CA GLY A 580 18.36 13.32 -14.49
C GLY A 580 17.69 14.65 -14.73
N THR A 581 17.48 14.97 -16.00
CA THR A 581 16.75 16.17 -16.42
C THR A 581 15.27 15.85 -16.48
N TYR A 582 14.47 16.66 -15.81
CA TYR A 582 13.01 16.57 -15.77
C TYR A 582 12.39 17.86 -16.26
N TYR A 583 11.24 17.75 -16.93
CA TYR A 583 10.49 18.86 -17.49
C TYR A 583 9.17 19.00 -16.77
N TRP A 584 8.78 20.22 -16.42
CA TRP A 584 7.55 20.45 -15.69
C TRP A 584 6.89 21.77 -16.07
N ARG A 585 5.59 21.84 -15.83
CA ARG A 585 4.78 23.02 -16.01
C ARG A 585 3.63 23.03 -15.02
N VAL A 586 2.99 24.18 -14.89
CA VAL A 586 1.80 24.35 -14.05
C VAL A 586 0.63 24.76 -14.93
N ARG A 587 -0.48 24.06 -14.82
CA ARG A 587 -1.75 24.44 -15.41
C ARG A 587 -2.58 25.15 -14.35
N THR A 588 -2.95 26.41 -14.56
CA THR A 588 -3.81 27.21 -13.66
C THR A 588 -5.27 27.02 -14.05
N ARG A 589 -6.09 26.64 -13.09
CA ARG A 589 -7.54 26.53 -13.25
C ARG A 589 -8.26 27.67 -12.52
N SER A 590 -9.25 28.27 -13.16
CA SER A 590 -10.13 29.27 -12.56
C SER A 590 -11.58 29.02 -13.00
N ILE A 591 -12.53 29.29 -12.11
CA ILE A 591 -13.95 29.28 -12.45
C ILE A 591 -14.23 30.32 -13.52
N ASN A 592 -15.07 30.02 -14.48
CA ASN A 592 -15.45 30.90 -15.62
C ASN A 592 -14.33 31.23 -16.59
N LYS A 593 -13.24 30.45 -16.61
CA LYS A 593 -12.11 30.70 -17.50
C LYS A 593 -11.54 29.39 -18.04
N GLU A 594 -10.97 29.47 -19.24
CA GLU A 594 -10.17 28.41 -19.83
C GLU A 594 -8.86 28.24 -19.05
N ASP A 595 -8.38 27.02 -18.86
CA ASP A 595 -7.10 26.74 -18.21
C ASP A 595 -5.94 27.38 -18.98
N SER A 596 -4.90 27.81 -18.28
CA SER A 596 -3.67 28.35 -18.83
C SER A 596 -2.46 27.62 -18.29
N TYR A 597 -1.42 27.50 -19.11
CA TYR A 597 -0.18 26.80 -18.79
C TYR A 597 0.98 27.78 -18.69
N THR A 598 1.91 27.49 -17.76
CA THR A 598 3.24 28.11 -17.79
C THR A 598 4.03 27.60 -19.00
N ASP A 599 5.11 28.27 -19.34
CA ASP A 599 6.15 27.67 -20.16
C ASP A 599 6.69 26.39 -19.49
N ILE A 600 7.24 25.47 -20.30
CA ILE A 600 7.89 24.27 -19.80
C ILE A 600 9.22 24.69 -19.17
N HIS A 601 9.44 24.34 -17.91
CA HIS A 601 10.69 24.50 -17.19
C HIS A 601 11.40 23.16 -17.10
N ALA A 602 12.73 23.17 -17.19
CA ALA A 602 13.58 22.03 -16.95
C ALA A 602 14.37 22.21 -15.64
N PHE A 603 14.67 21.08 -14.97
CA PHE A 603 15.65 21.06 -13.89
C PHE A 603 16.48 19.77 -13.95
N ASP A 604 17.76 19.89 -13.59
CA ASP A 604 18.65 18.74 -13.42
C ASP A 604 18.56 18.28 -11.97
N GLY A 605 17.76 17.23 -11.76
CA GLY A 605 17.49 16.68 -10.44
C GLY A 605 18.63 15.78 -9.97
N SER A 606 19.13 16.02 -8.75
CA SER A 606 20.01 15.13 -8.03
C SER A 606 19.30 14.64 -6.78
N TYR A 607 19.11 13.33 -6.66
CA TYR A 607 18.37 12.76 -5.55
C TYR A 607 19.22 12.73 -4.27
N PHE A 608 18.71 13.25 -3.16
CA PHE A 608 19.38 13.29 -1.87
C PHE A 608 19.28 11.93 -1.19
N ARG A 609 20.42 11.26 -0.99
CA ARG A 609 20.49 9.85 -0.53
C ARG A 609 21.28 9.69 0.74
N MET A 610 20.97 8.63 1.47
CA MET A 610 21.89 8.03 2.42
C MET A 610 23.06 7.41 1.65
N GLN A 611 24.28 7.66 2.13
CA GLN A 611 25.50 7.07 1.62
C GLN A 611 25.97 5.89 2.49
N SER A 612 25.68 5.95 3.79
CA SER A 612 25.95 4.87 4.73
C SER A 612 25.05 5.00 5.96
N PRO A 613 24.36 3.92 6.37
CA PRO A 613 24.32 2.61 5.70
C PRO A 613 23.53 2.64 4.39
N ALA A 614 23.82 1.69 3.50
CA ALA A 614 22.94 1.33 2.40
C ALA A 614 21.80 0.43 2.88
N GLU A 615 20.78 0.23 2.06
CA GLU A 615 19.64 -0.62 2.39
C GLU A 615 20.08 -2.07 2.66
N GLY A 616 19.76 -2.56 3.86
CA GLY A 616 20.12 -3.91 4.31
C GLY A 616 21.52 -4.08 4.87
N ASP A 617 22.33 -3.01 4.96
CA ASP A 617 23.68 -3.07 5.52
C ASP A 617 23.69 -3.51 6.99
N THR A 618 24.82 -4.05 7.41
CA THR A 618 25.14 -4.29 8.82
C THR A 618 26.08 -3.20 9.34
N CYS A 619 25.65 -2.47 10.36
CA CYS A 619 26.43 -1.44 11.04
C CYS A 619 26.90 -1.90 12.41
N ASP A 620 27.98 -1.30 12.93
CA ASP A 620 28.35 -1.49 14.33
C ASP A 620 27.20 -0.99 15.22
N PHE A 621 26.91 -1.71 16.31
CA PHE A 621 25.94 -1.27 17.30
C PHE A 621 26.52 -0.22 18.27
N VAL A 622 27.86 -0.14 18.40
CA VAL A 622 28.55 0.84 19.24
C VAL A 622 28.69 2.15 18.49
N SER A 623 28.01 3.19 18.97
CA SER A 623 28.10 4.56 18.43
C SER A 623 28.12 4.62 16.89
N PRO A 624 27.11 4.05 16.20
CA PRO A 624 27.10 3.98 14.75
C PRO A 624 27.17 5.35 14.09
N THR A 625 27.84 5.42 12.95
CA THR A 625 27.97 6.64 12.16
C THR A 625 27.15 6.55 10.88
N PHE A 626 26.37 7.59 10.61
CA PHE A 626 25.52 7.74 9.44
C PHE A 626 26.07 8.83 8.51
N VAL A 627 26.00 8.61 7.22
CA VAL A 627 26.49 9.54 6.20
C VAL A 627 25.43 9.71 5.10
N CYS A 628 25.17 10.93 4.70
CA CYS A 628 24.30 11.26 3.58
C CYS A 628 25.05 12.11 2.54
N ASP A 629 24.37 12.43 1.45
CA ASP A 629 24.90 13.34 0.44
C ASP A 629 25.21 14.72 1.04
N SER A 630 26.23 15.37 0.50
CA SER A 630 26.58 16.75 0.85
C SER A 630 25.87 17.73 -0.07
N ILE A 631 25.24 18.73 0.52
CA ILE A 631 24.65 19.84 -0.24
C ILE A 631 25.71 20.95 -0.35
N ALA A 632 26.26 21.13 -1.55
CA ALA A 632 27.31 22.09 -1.80
C ALA A 632 26.79 23.54 -1.77
N TYR A 633 27.67 24.47 -1.42
CA TYR A 633 27.45 25.93 -1.49
C TYR A 633 26.38 26.48 -0.53
N HIS A 634 25.91 25.71 0.45
CA HIS A 634 24.91 26.13 1.44
C HIS A 634 25.39 25.84 2.86
N THR A 635 24.95 26.66 3.82
CA THR A 635 24.97 26.28 5.22
C THR A 635 23.79 25.36 5.46
N VAL A 636 24.05 24.11 5.81
CA VAL A 636 23.03 23.05 5.93
C VAL A 636 22.99 22.56 7.36
N GLU A 637 21.78 22.39 7.87
CA GLU A 637 21.50 21.64 9.08
C GLU A 637 20.94 20.26 8.66
N TYR A 638 21.63 19.19 9.07
CA TYR A 638 21.22 17.82 8.83
C TYR A 638 20.61 17.23 10.10
N THR A 639 19.36 16.86 10.07
CA THR A 639 18.66 16.15 11.14
C THR A 639 18.58 14.67 10.81
N PHE A 640 19.25 13.84 11.60
CA PHE A 640 19.27 12.39 11.48
C PHE A 640 18.24 11.81 12.44
N GLU A 641 17.27 11.07 11.93
CA GLU A 641 16.27 10.35 12.71
C GLU A 641 16.52 8.85 12.58
N ILE A 642 16.69 8.18 13.72
CA ILE A 642 16.85 6.73 13.82
C ILE A 642 15.62 6.14 14.48
N ALA A 643 15.00 5.15 13.83
CA ALA A 643 13.74 4.56 14.26
C ALA A 643 13.79 3.03 14.31
N SER A 644 12.90 2.43 15.08
CA SER A 644 12.71 0.97 15.16
C SER A 644 11.81 0.40 14.06
N ASN A 645 11.12 1.27 13.30
CA ASN A 645 10.27 0.88 12.16
C ASN A 645 10.21 1.99 11.10
N THR A 646 9.53 1.72 10.00
CA THR A 646 9.42 2.62 8.84
C THR A 646 8.52 3.84 9.05
N LYS A 647 7.75 3.91 10.14
CA LYS A 647 6.77 5.01 10.37
C LYS A 647 7.45 6.29 10.83
N PHE A 648 8.59 6.20 11.49
CA PHE A 648 9.29 7.34 12.09
C PHE A 648 8.37 8.22 12.97
N ASP A 649 7.40 7.58 13.65
CA ASP A 649 6.51 8.25 14.60
C ASP A 649 7.17 8.39 15.98
N ALA A 650 6.54 9.13 16.86
CA ALA A 650 7.07 9.40 18.20
C ALA A 650 7.36 8.14 19.03
N ASN A 651 6.66 7.02 18.76
CA ASN A 651 6.84 5.76 19.48
C ASN A 651 7.97 4.91 18.88
N SER A 652 8.30 5.11 17.61
CA SER A 652 9.34 4.37 16.90
C SER A 652 10.69 5.08 16.88
N ILE A 653 10.74 6.38 17.07
CA ILE A 653 12.00 7.15 17.11
C ILE A 653 12.84 6.71 18.32
N VAL A 654 14.03 6.21 18.01
CA VAL A 654 15.04 5.80 18.97
C VAL A 654 15.97 6.95 19.31
N HIS A 655 16.34 7.75 18.31
CA HIS A 655 17.24 8.88 18.46
C HIS A 655 17.04 9.91 17.37
N VAL A 656 17.25 11.19 17.72
CA VAL A 656 17.31 12.30 16.77
C VAL A 656 18.62 13.05 17.01
N GLY A 657 19.41 13.21 15.96
CA GLY A 657 20.68 13.93 16.01
C GLY A 657 20.75 15.05 14.98
N VAL A 658 21.38 16.16 15.35
CA VAL A 658 21.56 17.31 14.45
C VAL A 658 23.05 17.52 14.19
N SER A 659 23.41 17.81 12.95
CA SER A 659 24.79 18.03 12.50
C SER A 659 24.83 19.13 11.45
N SER A 660 25.91 19.94 11.47
CA SER A 660 26.23 20.86 10.35
C SER A 660 27.03 20.19 9.22
N LYS A 661 27.30 18.89 9.34
CA LYS A 661 27.99 18.07 8.33
C LYS A 661 27.09 16.96 7.84
N PRO A 662 27.23 16.46 6.61
CA PRO A 662 26.45 15.35 6.08
C PRO A 662 26.84 14.01 6.73
N ARG A 663 27.09 14.04 8.03
CA ARG A 663 27.57 12.92 8.83
C ARG A 663 27.17 13.10 10.28
N TYR A 664 26.72 12.02 10.90
CA TYR A 664 26.38 12.00 12.31
C TYR A 664 26.81 10.69 12.95
N THR A 665 27.51 10.78 14.09
CA THR A 665 27.86 9.62 14.92
C THR A 665 26.97 9.65 16.16
N MET A 666 26.28 8.57 16.42
CA MET A 666 25.40 8.48 17.59
C MET A 666 26.21 8.58 18.89
N PRO A 667 25.73 9.34 19.85
CA PRO A 667 26.37 9.44 21.16
C PRO A 667 26.03 8.26 22.10
N ILE A 668 25.16 7.36 21.65
CA ILE A 668 24.71 6.18 22.41
C ILE A 668 24.76 4.94 21.51
N ASP A 669 24.89 3.78 22.17
CA ASP A 669 24.88 2.49 21.48
C ASP A 669 23.45 2.06 21.14
N LEU A 670 23.29 1.34 20.04
CA LEU A 670 22.07 0.64 19.69
C LEU A 670 22.07 -0.78 20.28
N LEU A 671 20.94 -1.45 20.27
CA LEU A 671 20.90 -2.87 20.63
C LEU A 671 21.55 -3.70 19.51
N ALA A 672 22.37 -4.68 19.87
CA ALA A 672 22.99 -5.59 18.91
C ALA A 672 21.95 -6.49 18.21
N SER A 673 22.25 -6.94 16.99
CA SER A 673 21.44 -7.86 16.19
C SER A 673 20.00 -7.39 15.98
N ARG A 674 19.74 -6.09 15.89
CA ARG A 674 18.43 -5.51 15.69
C ARG A 674 18.35 -4.76 14.38
N ASP A 675 17.15 -4.75 13.79
CA ASP A 675 16.81 -3.94 12.63
C ASP A 675 16.42 -2.54 13.09
N TYR A 676 16.94 -1.54 12.39
CA TYR A 676 16.64 -0.12 12.55
C TYR A 676 16.50 0.54 11.20
N TYR A 677 15.96 1.76 11.21
CA TYR A 677 15.79 2.60 10.05
C TYR A 677 16.40 3.96 10.32
N VAL A 678 17.04 4.55 9.32
CA VAL A 678 17.58 5.91 9.40
C VAL A 678 17.12 6.73 8.22
N ARG A 679 16.72 7.97 8.46
CA ARG A 679 16.49 9.00 7.45
C ARG A 679 17.14 10.30 7.86
N VAL A 680 17.39 11.17 6.88
CA VAL A 680 18.01 12.48 7.10
C VAL A 680 17.19 13.56 6.44
N THR A 681 16.91 14.62 7.19
CA THR A 681 16.35 15.87 6.66
C THR A 681 17.47 16.90 6.60
N ALA A 682 17.73 17.45 5.44
CA ALA A 682 18.65 18.56 5.29
C ALA A 682 17.87 19.87 5.10
N SER A 683 18.14 20.85 5.96
CA SER A 683 17.49 22.17 5.96
C SER A 683 18.49 23.25 5.54
N PHE A 684 18.17 24.02 4.51
CA PHE A 684 19.03 25.10 4.00
C PHE A 684 18.20 26.17 3.26
N ASN A 685 18.51 27.44 3.46
CA ASN A 685 17.85 28.57 2.80
C ASN A 685 16.31 28.55 2.85
N GLY A 686 15.73 28.06 3.95
CA GLY A 686 14.27 27.91 4.09
C GLY A 686 13.68 26.71 3.33
N MET A 687 14.50 25.91 2.67
CA MET A 687 14.12 24.66 2.00
C MET A 687 14.48 23.44 2.84
N GLN A 688 13.78 22.34 2.61
CA GLN A 688 14.08 21.05 3.22
C GLN A 688 14.05 19.96 2.16
N VAL A 689 15.02 19.05 2.23
CA VAL A 689 15.04 17.79 1.46
C VAL A 689 15.23 16.64 2.44
N MET A 690 14.61 15.49 2.16
CA MET A 690 14.64 14.35 3.06
C MET A 690 14.94 13.07 2.28
N THR A 691 15.82 12.21 2.82
CA THR A 691 16.05 10.88 2.25
C THR A 691 14.85 9.96 2.48
N THR A 692 14.74 8.91 1.69
CA THR A 692 13.92 7.75 2.08
C THR A 692 14.51 7.12 3.35
N GLY A 693 13.67 6.46 4.14
CA GLY A 693 14.14 5.68 5.29
C GLY A 693 14.92 4.45 4.81
N VAL A 694 16.16 4.31 5.26
CA VAL A 694 17.05 3.19 4.92
C VAL A 694 17.07 2.20 6.06
N LYS A 695 16.80 0.92 5.79
CA LYS A 695 16.86 -0.16 6.76
C LYS A 695 18.31 -0.61 6.92
N PHE A 696 18.74 -0.83 8.16
CA PHE A 696 20.03 -1.45 8.47
C PHE A 696 19.89 -2.39 9.67
N ARG A 697 20.83 -3.32 9.81
CA ARG A 697 20.91 -4.23 10.94
C ARG A 697 22.14 -3.93 11.76
N THR A 698 22.04 -3.95 13.08
CA THR A 698 23.22 -3.84 13.94
C THR A 698 23.97 -5.16 14.03
N SER A 699 25.32 -5.07 14.15
CA SER A 699 26.20 -6.22 14.31
C SER A 699 25.89 -7.00 15.60
N PRO A 700 26.17 -8.30 15.65
CA PRO A 700 26.11 -9.06 16.88
C PRO A 700 27.12 -8.53 17.90
N GLN A 701 26.76 -8.60 19.20
CA GLN A 701 27.72 -8.28 20.26
C GLN A 701 28.85 -9.30 20.26
N PHE A 702 30.09 -8.84 20.16
CA PHE A 702 31.24 -9.70 20.25
C PHE A 702 31.44 -10.14 21.71
N VAL A 703 31.36 -11.44 21.94
CA VAL A 703 31.66 -12.05 23.23
C VAL A 703 32.99 -12.82 23.11
N PRO A 704 34.05 -12.40 23.76
CA PRO A 704 35.34 -13.10 23.70
C PRO A 704 35.28 -14.51 24.30
N VAL A 705 36.12 -15.41 23.82
CA VAL A 705 36.22 -16.76 24.37
C VAL A 705 36.84 -16.69 25.77
N PRO A 706 36.23 -17.34 26.80
CA PRO A 706 36.82 -17.38 28.14
C PRO A 706 38.20 -18.02 28.19
N VAL A 707 39.02 -17.61 29.13
CA VAL A 707 40.33 -18.21 29.38
C VAL A 707 40.37 -18.79 30.78
N ILE A 708 40.53 -20.10 30.88
CA ILE A 708 40.66 -20.76 32.18
C ILE A 708 42.01 -20.33 32.82
N THR A 709 41.96 -19.82 34.04
CA THR A 709 43.13 -19.37 34.77
C THR A 709 43.48 -20.34 35.90
N TRP A 710 42.53 -21.14 36.37
CA TRP A 710 42.73 -22.23 37.29
C TRP A 710 41.68 -23.34 37.01
N PRO A 711 42.04 -24.64 37.04
CA PRO A 711 43.40 -25.18 37.16
C PRO A 711 44.25 -24.94 35.92
N THR A 712 45.57 -25.04 36.03
CA THR A 712 46.51 -25.00 34.92
C THR A 712 46.61 -26.36 34.23
N ASN A 713 46.90 -26.37 32.96
CA ASN A 713 46.98 -27.57 32.16
C ASN A 713 48.07 -28.55 32.67
N GLY A 714 47.71 -29.84 32.82
CA GLY A 714 48.63 -30.90 33.23
C GLY A 714 48.86 -30.99 34.74
N ILE A 715 48.07 -30.29 35.58
CA ILE A 715 48.27 -30.22 37.03
C ILE A 715 47.69 -31.46 37.72
N ASP A 716 48.40 -31.90 38.82
CA ASP A 716 47.96 -32.93 39.72
C ASP A 716 47.24 -32.33 40.95
N ILE A 717 46.00 -32.73 41.17
CA ILE A 717 45.13 -32.26 42.25
C ILE A 717 45.00 -33.32 43.35
N ALA A 718 45.20 -32.98 44.60
CA ALA A 718 44.92 -33.81 45.76
C ALA A 718 43.43 -33.73 46.12
N GLY A 719 42.76 -34.87 46.37
CA GLY A 719 41.35 -34.87 46.72
C GLY A 719 40.40 -34.88 45.53
N GLU A 720 39.12 -34.69 45.85
CA GLU A 720 38.01 -34.78 44.86
C GLU A 720 37.34 -33.46 44.58
N GLU A 721 37.60 -32.39 45.32
CA GLU A 721 37.04 -31.09 45.09
C GLU A 721 37.95 -30.21 44.19
N LEU A 722 37.32 -29.54 43.21
CA LEU A 722 37.98 -28.67 42.24
C LEU A 722 37.26 -27.37 42.10
N LYS A 723 37.94 -26.23 42.33
CA LYS A 723 37.48 -24.90 41.91
C LYS A 723 38.02 -24.61 40.51
N ILE A 724 37.18 -24.20 39.58
CA ILE A 724 37.53 -23.78 38.23
C ILE A 724 37.33 -22.29 38.15
N VAL A 725 38.34 -21.56 37.71
CA VAL A 725 38.35 -20.09 37.58
C VAL A 725 38.72 -19.72 36.14
N TRP A 726 37.99 -18.74 35.61
CA TRP A 726 38.22 -18.19 34.27
C TRP A 726 38.16 -16.68 34.29
N LYS A 727 38.60 -16.04 33.21
CA LYS A 727 38.44 -14.60 32.97
C LYS A 727 37.75 -14.31 31.67
N GLN A 728 36.89 -13.25 31.70
CA GLN A 728 36.12 -12.77 30.59
C GLN A 728 35.77 -11.29 30.82
N GLN A 729 35.74 -10.49 29.75
CA GLN A 729 35.39 -9.05 29.88
C GLN A 729 33.90 -8.74 29.84
N ALA A 730 33.09 -9.51 29.11
CA ALA A 730 31.67 -9.34 29.01
C ALA A 730 31.03 -10.70 28.73
N SER A 731 29.94 -11.01 29.42
CA SER A 731 29.15 -12.21 29.17
C SER A 731 27.73 -12.04 29.72
N SER A 732 26.79 -12.77 29.17
CA SER A 732 25.45 -12.99 29.73
C SER A 732 25.32 -14.33 30.48
N GLY A 733 26.44 -14.91 30.93
CA GLY A 733 26.54 -16.19 31.60
C GLY A 733 27.61 -17.10 31.03
N PHE A 734 27.78 -18.29 31.59
CA PHE A 734 28.81 -19.24 31.18
C PHE A 734 28.28 -20.68 31.16
N GLN A 735 28.97 -21.55 30.41
CA GLN A 735 28.83 -22.99 30.52
C GLN A 735 30.22 -23.61 30.69
N VAL A 736 30.41 -24.33 31.79
CA VAL A 736 31.60 -25.14 32.05
C VAL A 736 31.29 -26.58 31.67
N GLU A 737 32.13 -27.16 30.85
CA GLU A 737 32.05 -28.57 30.44
C GLU A 737 33.23 -29.37 30.97
N ILE A 738 32.94 -30.52 31.59
CA ILE A 738 33.90 -31.39 32.23
C ILE A 738 33.70 -32.81 31.73
N SER A 739 34.75 -33.46 31.28
CA SER A 739 34.64 -34.81 30.70
C SER A 739 35.93 -35.62 31.02
N GLY A 740 35.75 -36.97 31.19
CA GLY A 740 36.87 -37.87 31.24
C GLY A 740 37.52 -38.18 29.89
N LYS A 741 37.10 -37.48 28.82
CA LYS A 741 37.63 -37.63 27.45
C LYS A 741 37.86 -36.28 26.85
N SER A 742 38.96 -36.05 26.20
CA SER A 742 39.30 -34.78 25.53
C SER A 742 38.37 -34.40 24.39
N THR A 743 37.54 -35.32 23.88
CA THR A 743 36.54 -35.09 22.81
C THR A 743 35.21 -34.60 23.30
N PHE A 744 34.96 -34.54 24.59
CA PHE A 744 33.72 -34.10 25.25
C PHE A 744 32.46 -34.76 24.67
N PRO A 745 32.34 -36.11 24.70
CA PRO A 745 31.16 -36.76 24.14
C PRO A 745 29.87 -36.34 24.89
N PRO A 746 28.76 -36.03 24.22
CA PRO A 746 27.59 -35.42 24.88
C PRO A 746 27.00 -36.22 26.02
N ARG A 747 27.09 -37.59 25.97
CA ARG A 747 26.54 -38.49 26.98
C ARG A 747 27.41 -38.64 28.24
N SER A 748 28.69 -38.23 28.20
CA SER A 748 29.64 -38.37 29.28
C SER A 748 30.32 -37.07 29.66
N THR A 749 29.77 -35.96 29.23
CA THR A 749 30.23 -34.60 29.57
C THR A 749 29.25 -33.96 30.57
N THR A 750 29.76 -33.59 31.73
CA THR A 750 29.05 -32.80 32.72
C THR A 750 29.04 -31.34 32.26
N LYS A 751 27.83 -30.73 32.29
CA LYS A 751 27.63 -29.31 31.95
C LYS A 751 27.13 -28.54 33.17
N ILE A 752 27.88 -27.54 33.58
CA ILE A 752 27.50 -26.59 34.64
C ILE A 752 27.15 -25.27 33.96
N ARG A 753 25.91 -24.80 34.12
CA ARG A 753 25.47 -23.51 33.59
C ARG A 753 25.47 -22.48 34.70
N ILE A 754 25.96 -21.29 34.41
CA ILE A 754 26.05 -20.14 35.29
C ILE A 754 25.34 -19.00 34.55
N GLU A 755 24.24 -18.54 35.10
CA GLU A 755 23.42 -17.50 34.47
C GLU A 755 23.83 -16.09 34.91
N GLU A 756 24.60 -15.98 35.98
CA GLU A 756 25.17 -14.73 36.48
C GLU A 756 26.32 -14.24 35.62
N THR A 757 26.37 -12.96 35.32
CA THR A 757 27.35 -12.32 34.43
C THR A 757 28.65 -11.93 35.11
N ASP A 758 28.65 -11.90 36.42
CA ASP A 758 29.77 -11.48 37.31
C ASP A 758 30.40 -12.66 38.10
N VAL A 759 29.94 -13.88 37.81
CA VAL A 759 30.51 -15.11 38.44
C VAL A 759 31.48 -15.76 37.48
N PHE A 760 32.76 -15.72 37.84
CA PHE A 760 33.86 -16.23 37.04
C PHE A 760 34.56 -17.48 37.64
N SER A 761 33.86 -18.19 38.50
CA SER A 761 34.34 -19.47 39.05
C SER A 761 33.20 -20.41 39.37
N THR A 762 33.50 -21.70 39.44
CA THR A 762 32.61 -22.72 39.96
C THR A 762 33.39 -23.80 40.68
N THR A 763 32.75 -24.49 41.63
CA THR A 763 33.38 -25.63 42.34
C THR A 763 32.60 -26.91 41.98
N THR A 764 33.29 -28.00 41.79
CA THR A 764 32.74 -29.31 41.46
C THR A 764 33.49 -30.43 42.14
N THR A 765 32.87 -31.59 42.29
CA THR A 765 33.47 -32.79 42.85
C THR A 765 33.74 -33.78 41.71
N LEU A 766 34.98 -34.24 41.58
CA LEU A 766 35.42 -35.16 40.53
C LEU A 766 36.11 -36.38 41.18
N LYS A 767 35.85 -37.56 40.73
CA LYS A 767 36.54 -38.78 41.19
C LYS A 767 37.96 -38.79 40.73
N SER A 768 38.82 -39.56 41.46
CA SER A 768 40.21 -39.79 41.03
C SER A 768 40.31 -40.23 39.58
N GLY A 769 41.22 -39.63 38.83
CA GLY A 769 41.44 -39.91 37.43
C GLY A 769 41.74 -38.69 36.62
N LYS A 770 41.85 -38.86 35.30
CA LYS A 770 42.13 -37.79 34.33
C LYS A 770 40.85 -37.16 33.90
N TRP A 771 40.80 -35.80 33.89
CA TRP A 771 39.70 -34.97 33.50
C TRP A 771 40.10 -33.87 32.56
N TYR A 772 39.16 -33.48 31.66
CA TYR A 772 39.28 -32.37 30.69
C TYR A 772 38.22 -31.33 30.98
N ILE A 773 38.59 -30.05 30.91
CA ILE A 773 37.74 -28.91 31.28
C ILE A 773 37.84 -27.88 30.20
N ARG A 774 36.68 -27.29 29.83
CA ARG A 774 36.59 -26.13 28.97
C ARG A 774 35.42 -25.24 29.39
N VAL A 775 35.51 -23.92 29.08
CA VAL A 775 34.50 -22.93 29.44
C VAL A 775 34.08 -22.18 28.19
N MET A 776 32.82 -21.91 28.08
CA MET A 776 32.21 -21.11 27.01
C MET A 776 31.42 -19.97 27.62
N ALA A 777 31.43 -18.78 27.02
CA ALA A 777 30.54 -17.69 27.41
C ALA A 777 29.23 -17.76 26.63
N ALA A 778 28.15 -17.38 27.26
CA ALA A 778 26.87 -17.24 26.58
C ALA A 778 26.92 -16.07 25.58
N ALA A 779 26.44 -16.31 24.38
CA ALA A 779 26.41 -15.37 23.28
C ALA A 779 25.04 -15.43 22.61
N GLU A 780 24.71 -14.45 21.78
CA GLU A 780 23.49 -14.44 21.03
C GLU A 780 23.41 -15.65 20.08
N GLY A 781 22.37 -16.47 20.22
CA GLY A 781 22.21 -17.71 19.45
C GLY A 781 22.90 -18.95 20.03
N GLY A 782 23.52 -18.85 21.21
CA GLY A 782 24.13 -20.01 21.89
C GLY A 782 25.32 -19.67 22.78
N TYR A 783 26.45 -20.30 22.54
CA TYR A 783 27.70 -20.10 23.28
C TYR A 783 28.86 -19.80 22.32
N THR A 784 29.88 -19.11 22.82
CA THR A 784 31.16 -18.92 22.12
C THR A 784 31.81 -20.25 21.78
N ASN A 785 32.85 -20.22 20.95
CA ASN A 785 33.77 -21.33 20.92
C ASN A 785 34.28 -21.63 22.33
N PRO A 786 34.57 -22.91 22.65
CA PRO A 786 35.13 -23.26 23.95
C PRO A 786 36.52 -22.67 24.13
N SER A 787 36.87 -22.40 25.41
CA SER A 787 38.28 -22.13 25.80
C SER A 787 39.20 -23.26 25.39
N ASP A 788 40.50 -23.01 25.46
CA ASP A 788 41.48 -24.09 25.43
C ASP A 788 41.12 -25.14 26.50
N VAL A 789 41.34 -26.40 26.13
CA VAL A 789 41.04 -27.52 27.03
C VAL A 789 42.15 -27.63 28.07
N VAL A 790 41.74 -27.64 29.34
CA VAL A 790 42.66 -27.88 30.44
C VAL A 790 42.52 -29.37 30.85
N GLU A 791 43.64 -30.12 30.85
CA GLU A 791 43.77 -31.45 31.33
C GLU A 791 44.28 -31.47 32.80
N ILE A 792 43.67 -32.26 33.67
CA ILE A 792 44.08 -32.39 35.06
C ILE A 792 44.03 -33.84 35.53
N ASN A 793 44.79 -34.20 36.57
CA ASN A 793 44.69 -35.47 37.28
C ASN A 793 44.15 -35.23 38.70
N MET A 794 43.05 -35.90 39.05
CA MET A 794 42.39 -35.78 40.35
C MET A 794 42.77 -36.95 41.28
N GLY A 795 42.80 -36.73 42.57
CA GLY A 795 43.06 -37.78 43.58
C GLY A 795 44.54 -38.19 43.64
N VAL A 796 45.45 -37.32 43.22
CA VAL A 796 46.88 -37.61 43.24
C VAL A 796 47.52 -37.30 44.64
N VAL A 797 48.17 -38.28 45.23
CA VAL A 797 48.83 -38.10 46.54
C VAL A 797 50.01 -37.13 46.36
N GLY A 798 49.98 -36.07 47.14
CA GLY A 798 51.01 -35.00 47.03
C GLY A 798 50.72 -33.95 45.97
N GLY A 799 49.58 -34.00 45.30
CA GLY A 799 49.08 -32.94 44.40
C GLY A 799 48.70 -31.67 45.16
N LEU A 800 48.39 -30.62 44.39
CA LEU A 800 47.95 -29.32 44.94
C LEU A 800 46.48 -29.39 45.44
N SER A 801 46.11 -28.53 46.34
CA SER A 801 44.72 -28.38 46.75
C SER A 801 43.87 -27.93 45.54
N GLY A 802 42.79 -28.67 45.27
CA GLY A 802 41.89 -28.29 44.17
C GLY A 802 41.04 -27.04 44.43
N THR A 803 40.93 -26.67 45.70
CA THR A 803 40.11 -25.51 46.15
C THR A 803 40.92 -24.26 46.46
N GLU A 804 42.23 -24.42 46.70
CA GLU A 804 43.14 -23.29 46.93
C GLU A 804 43.70 -22.77 45.61
N VAL A 805 43.13 -21.66 45.13
CA VAL A 805 43.62 -20.99 43.93
C VAL A 805 44.90 -20.22 44.25
N PRO A 806 46.03 -20.41 43.54
CA PRO A 806 47.26 -19.69 43.80
C PRO A 806 47.07 -18.17 43.83
N ALA A 807 47.81 -17.46 44.73
CA ALA A 807 47.72 -16.01 44.81
C ALA A 807 48.05 -15.35 43.46
N GLY A 808 47.23 -14.39 43.02
CA GLY A 808 47.29 -13.69 41.75
C GLY A 808 46.38 -14.25 40.65
N VAL A 809 45.68 -15.36 40.89
CA VAL A 809 44.69 -15.90 39.95
C VAL A 809 43.30 -15.35 40.26
N ASP A 810 42.97 -15.10 41.55
CA ASP A 810 41.69 -14.52 42.00
C ASP A 810 41.57 -12.99 41.84
N ASP A 811 42.68 -12.27 41.52
CA ASP A 811 42.75 -10.79 41.60
C ASP A 811 42.38 -10.07 40.29
N VAL A 812 41.82 -10.74 39.36
CA VAL A 812 41.52 -10.08 38.09
C VAL A 812 40.04 -10.05 37.83
N TYR A 813 39.49 -8.86 37.98
CA TYR A 813 38.13 -8.35 37.71
C TYR A 813 37.15 -8.41 38.87
N THR A 814 37.33 -7.61 39.89
CA THR A 814 36.23 -6.87 40.49
C THR A 814 35.72 -5.92 39.41
N ASN A 815 34.48 -6.09 39.05
CA ASN A 815 33.79 -5.21 38.12
C ASN A 815 33.86 -3.78 38.64
N THR A 816 34.81 -2.99 38.15
CA THR A 816 34.86 -1.57 38.43
C THR A 816 33.81 -0.90 37.60
N THR A 817 32.57 -0.90 38.10
CA THR A 817 31.49 -0.13 37.53
C THR A 817 31.91 1.32 37.46
N SER A 818 32.18 1.76 36.25
CA SER A 818 32.39 3.16 35.94
C SER A 818 30.99 3.79 35.83
N THR A 819 30.60 4.60 36.82
CA THR A 819 29.32 5.30 36.76
C THR A 819 29.54 6.70 36.19
N LYS A 820 28.85 7.01 35.14
CA LYS A 820 28.79 8.36 34.57
C LYS A 820 27.89 9.21 35.46
N ILE A 821 28.41 10.29 36.02
CA ILE A 821 27.64 11.27 36.77
C ILE A 821 27.69 12.63 36.08
N ILE A 822 26.58 13.33 36.08
CA ILE A 822 26.49 14.70 35.55
C ILE A 822 26.19 15.61 36.72
N GLU A 823 27.13 16.48 37.09
CA GLU A 823 26.99 17.49 38.13
C GLU A 823 27.30 18.87 37.54
N SER A 824 26.42 19.82 37.72
CA SER A 824 26.56 21.20 37.21
C SER A 824 26.82 21.29 35.71
N GLY A 825 26.25 20.35 34.90
CA GLY A 825 26.42 20.33 33.45
C GLY A 825 27.75 19.75 32.93
N GLN A 826 28.62 19.25 33.84
CA GLN A 826 29.85 18.55 33.47
C GLN A 826 29.73 17.06 33.70
N VAL A 827 30.36 16.28 32.82
CA VAL A 827 30.36 14.82 32.84
C VAL A 827 31.61 14.30 33.53
N TYR A 828 31.39 13.47 34.54
CA TYR A 828 32.45 12.79 35.28
C TYR A 828 32.26 11.27 35.20
N ILE A 829 33.38 10.55 35.28
CA ILE A 829 33.38 9.09 35.39
C ILE A 829 33.79 8.78 36.84
N LEU A 830 32.90 8.15 37.60
CA LEU A 830 33.21 7.65 38.95
C LEU A 830 33.72 6.21 38.80
N ARG A 831 34.95 5.95 39.27
CA ARG A 831 35.56 4.61 39.20
C ARG A 831 36.32 4.38 40.50
N ASN A 832 35.99 3.33 41.25
CA ASN A 832 36.55 2.98 42.51
C ASN A 832 36.56 4.16 43.53
N GLY A 833 35.45 4.91 43.61
CA GLY A 833 35.32 6.06 44.51
C GLY A 833 36.10 7.30 44.07
N LYS A 834 36.81 7.27 42.96
CA LYS A 834 37.56 8.41 42.42
C LYS A 834 36.83 8.99 41.21
N ARG A 835 36.86 10.31 41.05
CA ARG A 835 36.30 11.01 39.90
C ARG A 835 37.35 11.23 38.81
N TYR A 836 36.96 11.01 37.56
CA TYR A 836 37.78 11.27 36.40
C TYR A 836 37.01 12.19 35.44
N ASN A 837 37.70 13.05 34.70
CA ASN A 837 37.12 13.78 33.58
C ASN A 837 36.99 12.87 32.37
N VAL A 838 36.36 13.37 31.31
CA VAL A 838 36.20 12.63 30.04
C VAL A 838 37.49 12.29 29.33
N LEU A 839 38.61 12.88 29.74
CA LEU A 839 39.95 12.59 29.23
C LEU A 839 40.69 11.55 30.07
N GLY A 840 40.08 11.01 31.15
CA GLY A 840 40.68 10.02 32.04
C GLY A 840 41.55 10.59 33.16
N ASN A 841 41.60 11.91 33.37
CA ASN A 841 42.38 12.56 34.44
C ASN A 841 41.61 12.58 35.76
N THR A 842 42.23 12.21 36.87
CA THR A 842 41.62 12.25 38.19
C THR A 842 41.29 13.70 38.59
N ILE A 843 40.08 13.92 39.12
CA ILE A 843 39.61 15.21 39.61
C ILE A 843 39.48 15.07 41.14
N GLN A 844 40.12 15.99 41.86
CA GLN A 844 40.02 16.02 43.33
C GLN A 844 38.63 16.38 43.87
#